data_eda65a7edbc8a9ef27892723f8e5c584
#
_entry.id   eda65a7edbc8a9ef27892723f8e5c584
#
_cell.length_a   1.000
_cell.length_b   1.000
_cell.length_c   1.000
_cell.angle_alpha   90.00
_cell.angle_beta   90.00
_cell.angle_gamma   90.00
#
_symmetry.space_group_name_H-M   'P 1'
#
loop_
_entity.id
_entity.type
_entity.pdbx_description
1 polymer ?
#
loop_
_entity_poly.entity_id
_entity_poly.type
_entity_poly.pdbx_seq_one_letter_code
_entity_poly.pdbx_strand_id
1 'polypeptide(L)'
;DKTHTCPPCPAPELLGGPSVFLFPPKPKDTLMISRTPEVTCVVVDVSHEDPEVKFNWYVDGVEVHNAKTKPREEQYASTYRVVSVLTVLHQDWLNGKEYKCKVSNKALPAPIEKTISKAKGQPREPQVYTLPPCRDELTKNQVSLWCLVKGFYPSDIAVEWESNGQPENNYKTTPPVLDSDGSFFLYSKLTVDKSRWQQGNVFSCSVMHEALHNHYTQKSLSLSPGGGSGGSGGSVPLSLYSGPIWELKKDVYVVELDWYPDAPGEMVVLTCDTPEEDGITWTLDQSSEVLGSGKTLTIQVKEFGDAGQYTCHKGGEVLSHSLLLLHKKEDGIWSTDILKDQKEPKNKTFLRCEAKNYSGRFTCWWLTTISTDLTFSVKSSRGSSDPQGVTCGAATLSAERVRGDNKEYEYSVECQEDSACPAAEESLPIEVMVDAVHKLKYENYTSSFFIRDIIKPDPPKNLQLKPLKNSRQVEVSWEYPDTWSTPHSYFSLTFCVQVQGKSKREKKDRVFTDKTSATVICRKNASISVRAQDRYYSSSWSEWASVPCSGGGGSGGGGSGGGGSRNLPVATPDPGMFPCLHHSQNLLRAVSNMLQKARQTLEFYPCTSEEIDHEDITKDKTSTVEACLPLELTKNESCLNSRETSFITNGSCLASRKTSFMMALCLSSIYEDLKMYQVEFKTMNAKLLMDPKRQIFLDQNMLAVIDELMQALNFNSETVPQKSSLEEPDFYKTKIKLCILLHAFRIRAVTIDRVMSYLNAS
;
A
#
# COMPACT_ATOMS: atom_id res chain seq x y z
N ASP A 1 18.56 70.47 17.87
CA ASP A 1 19.43 69.78 16.89
C ASP A 1 20.00 68.53 17.56
N LYS A 2 19.34 67.40 17.33
CA LYS A 2 19.87 66.08 17.66
C LYS A 2 20.58 65.56 16.40
N THR A 3 21.90 65.65 16.42
CA THR A 3 22.76 65.03 15.43
C THR A 3 22.63 63.51 15.59
N HIS A 4 21.93 62.88 14.65
CA HIS A 4 21.99 61.43 14.46
C HIS A 4 23.36 61.07 13.90
N THR A 5 24.26 60.64 14.76
CA THR A 5 25.51 59.99 14.34
C THR A 5 25.15 58.61 13.78
N CYS A 6 25.41 58.40 12.51
CA CYS A 6 25.39 57.05 11.90
C CYS A 6 26.33 56.15 12.71
N PRO A 7 25.93 54.88 12.98
CA PRO A 7 26.85 53.93 13.53
C PRO A 7 28.05 53.77 12.59
N PRO A 8 29.28 53.62 13.10
CA PRO A 8 30.47 53.50 12.27
C PRO A 8 30.30 52.31 11.31
N CYS A 9 30.60 52.52 10.05
CA CYS A 9 30.67 51.44 9.08
C CYS A 9 31.64 50.39 9.60
N PRO A 10 31.30 49.07 9.49
CA PRO A 10 32.22 48.02 9.85
C PRO A 10 33.53 48.20 9.05
N ALA A 11 34.65 47.92 9.72
CA ALA A 11 35.98 48.06 9.12
C ALA A 11 36.07 47.33 7.78
N PRO A 12 36.75 47.86 6.77
CA PRO A 12 36.91 47.22 5.43
C PRO A 12 37.47 45.80 5.48
N GLU A 13 38.16 45.44 6.53
CA GLU A 13 38.73 44.10 6.76
C GLU A 13 37.69 43.01 7.05
N LEU A 14 36.45 43.37 7.39
CA LEU A 14 35.31 42.46 7.59
C LEU A 14 34.40 42.33 6.35
N LEU A 15 34.67 43.12 5.30
CA LEU A 15 33.97 43.06 4.00
C LEU A 15 34.79 42.17 3.05
N GLY A 16 34.36 40.94 2.79
CA GLY A 16 34.92 40.04 1.81
C GLY A 16 35.41 38.68 2.36
N GLY A 17 35.09 38.35 3.62
CA GLY A 17 35.33 37.01 4.15
C GLY A 17 34.29 35.98 3.64
N PRO A 18 34.57 34.69 3.86
CA PRO A 18 33.61 33.61 3.50
C PRO A 18 32.23 33.83 4.10
N SER A 19 31.21 33.55 3.33
CA SER A 19 29.81 33.52 3.76
C SER A 19 29.27 32.09 3.76
N VAL A 20 28.46 31.78 4.76
CA VAL A 20 27.92 30.43 4.97
C VAL A 20 26.40 30.46 4.82
N PHE A 21 25.89 29.53 4.03
CA PHE A 21 24.45 29.34 3.80
C PHE A 21 24.09 27.88 4.09
N LEU A 22 23.03 27.68 4.85
CA LEU A 22 22.53 26.35 5.21
C LEU A 22 21.14 26.16 4.59
N PHE A 23 21.01 25.11 3.79
CA PHE A 23 19.79 24.79 3.06
C PHE A 23 19.11 23.53 3.62
N PRO A 24 17.78 23.57 3.77
CA PRO A 24 17.01 22.42 4.23
C PRO A 24 16.94 21.32 3.19
N PRO A 25 16.59 20.11 3.58
CA PRO A 25 16.30 19.05 2.64
C PRO A 25 15.05 19.40 1.80
N LYS A 26 15.00 18.83 0.60
CA LYS A 26 13.83 18.97 -0.27
C LYS A 26 12.62 18.29 0.38
N PRO A 27 11.42 18.89 0.34
CA PRO A 27 10.23 18.30 0.97
C PRO A 27 9.92 16.88 0.52
N LYS A 28 10.02 16.60 -0.77
CA LYS A 28 9.81 15.26 -1.31
C LYS A 28 10.77 14.23 -0.75
N ASP A 29 12.02 14.60 -0.54
CA ASP A 29 13.06 13.71 -0.03
C ASP A 29 12.82 13.36 1.45
N THR A 30 12.23 14.25 2.24
CA THR A 30 11.90 14.00 3.65
C THR A 30 10.62 13.16 3.83
N LEU A 31 9.74 13.14 2.84
CA LEU A 31 8.44 12.49 2.92
C LEU A 31 8.43 11.11 2.25
N MET A 32 9.29 10.89 1.26
CA MET A 32 9.44 9.60 0.58
C MET A 32 10.62 8.82 1.13
N ILE A 33 10.33 7.62 1.61
CA ILE A 33 11.32 6.72 2.20
C ILE A 33 12.38 6.25 1.17
N SER A 34 11.99 6.14 -0.10
CA SER A 34 12.87 5.79 -1.20
C SER A 34 13.89 6.87 -1.57
N ARG A 35 13.75 8.06 -1.02
CA ARG A 35 14.63 9.21 -1.26
C ARG A 35 15.50 9.50 -0.05
N THR A 36 16.62 10.16 -0.30
CA THR A 36 17.61 10.51 0.72
C THR A 36 17.55 12.01 0.99
N PRO A 37 17.00 12.46 2.15
CA PRO A 37 17.03 13.86 2.52
C PRO A 37 18.41 14.29 2.96
N GLU A 38 18.82 15.47 2.53
CA GLU A 38 20.14 16.04 2.79
C GLU A 38 20.03 17.50 3.23
N VAL A 39 20.80 17.86 4.26
CA VAL A 39 21.04 19.23 4.66
C VAL A 39 22.35 19.67 4.02
N THR A 40 22.34 20.81 3.33
CA THR A 40 23.48 21.29 2.55
C THR A 40 24.03 22.58 3.13
N CYS A 41 25.31 22.58 3.46
CA CYS A 41 26.06 23.75 3.92
C CYS A 41 26.95 24.26 2.79
N VAL A 42 26.74 25.48 2.36
CA VAL A 42 27.47 26.11 1.26
C VAL A 42 28.29 27.26 1.79
N VAL A 43 29.57 27.24 1.51
CA VAL A 43 30.52 28.32 1.81
C VAL A 43 30.95 28.95 0.50
N VAL A 44 30.74 30.24 0.38
CA VAL A 44 31.12 31.04 -0.79
C VAL A 44 32.18 32.10 -0.41
N ASP A 45 32.84 32.64 -1.42
CA ASP A 45 33.89 33.66 -1.26
C ASP A 45 35.10 33.20 -0.44
N VAL A 46 35.44 31.93 -0.58
CA VAL A 46 36.68 31.38 -0.02
C VAL A 46 37.87 31.82 -0.87
N SER A 47 38.87 32.51 -0.26
CA SER A 47 40.02 33.04 -0.98
C SER A 47 40.98 31.94 -1.44
N HIS A 48 41.71 32.21 -2.52
CA HIS A 48 42.77 31.31 -3.00
C HIS A 48 43.95 31.23 -2.04
N GLU A 49 44.10 32.22 -1.16
CA GLU A 49 45.19 32.28 -0.16
C GLU A 49 44.91 31.30 1.00
N ASP A 50 43.67 31.20 1.44
CA ASP A 50 43.22 30.32 2.52
C ASP A 50 42.09 29.38 2.03
N PRO A 51 42.38 28.42 1.13
CA PRO A 51 41.37 27.60 0.49
C PRO A 51 40.79 26.50 1.39
N GLU A 52 41.42 26.23 2.51
CA GLU A 52 41.03 25.14 3.42
C GLU A 52 39.82 25.53 4.25
N VAL A 53 38.70 24.76 4.13
CA VAL A 53 37.47 24.91 4.88
C VAL A 53 37.22 23.65 5.68
N LYS A 54 37.03 23.82 7.00
CA LYS A 54 36.67 22.70 7.89
C LYS A 54 35.21 22.80 8.26
N PHE A 55 34.47 21.72 8.04
CA PHE A 55 33.08 21.55 8.45
C PHE A 55 32.97 20.67 9.67
N ASN A 56 32.24 21.13 10.68
CA ASN A 56 31.78 20.32 11.79
C ASN A 56 30.25 20.31 11.81
N TRP A 57 29.68 19.15 11.83
CA TRP A 57 28.22 18.97 11.83
C TRP A 57 27.74 18.48 13.19
N TYR A 58 26.58 19.02 13.61
CA TYR A 58 25.94 18.66 14.87
C TYR A 58 24.46 18.38 14.64
N VAL A 59 23.94 17.33 15.26
CA VAL A 59 22.52 16.99 15.31
C VAL A 59 22.09 17.05 16.77
N ASP A 60 21.16 17.97 17.10
CA ASP A 60 20.77 18.26 18.49
C ASP A 60 21.96 18.46 19.45
N GLY A 61 23.00 19.15 18.96
CA GLY A 61 24.20 19.46 19.73
C GLY A 61 25.23 18.33 19.80
N VAL A 62 24.96 17.17 19.23
CA VAL A 62 25.89 16.02 19.17
C VAL A 62 26.62 16.03 17.82
N GLU A 63 27.96 16.02 17.88
CA GLU A 63 28.77 15.99 16.67
C GLU A 63 28.61 14.68 15.90
N VAL A 64 28.46 14.80 14.58
CA VAL A 64 28.35 13.68 13.64
C VAL A 64 29.45 13.76 12.59
N HIS A 65 29.91 12.59 12.07
CA HIS A 65 31.07 12.49 11.19
C HIS A 65 30.77 11.89 9.82
N ASN A 66 29.50 11.75 9.45
CA ASN A 66 29.05 11.13 8.21
C ASN A 66 28.75 12.12 7.07
N ALA A 67 29.18 13.37 7.20
CA ALA A 67 29.02 14.37 6.15
C ALA A 67 30.05 14.18 5.02
N LYS A 68 29.63 14.50 3.81
CA LYS A 68 30.50 14.48 2.62
C LYS A 68 30.80 15.91 2.18
N THR A 69 32.08 16.21 1.94
CA THR A 69 32.49 17.48 1.36
C THR A 69 32.81 17.28 -0.12
N LYS A 70 32.16 18.07 -0.98
CA LYS A 70 32.40 18.07 -2.41
C LYS A 70 33.70 18.79 -2.75
N PRO A 71 34.37 18.49 -3.91
CA PRO A 71 35.49 19.24 -4.38
C PRO A 71 35.19 20.73 -4.51
N ARG A 72 36.19 21.58 -4.27
CA ARG A 72 36.10 23.02 -4.46
C ARG A 72 35.73 23.38 -5.90
N GLU A 73 34.88 24.35 -6.08
CA GLU A 73 34.51 24.91 -7.38
C GLU A 73 34.97 26.35 -7.48
N GLU A 74 35.65 26.72 -8.59
CA GLU A 74 35.99 28.10 -8.86
C GLU A 74 34.79 28.93 -9.25
N GLN A 75 34.75 30.16 -8.77
CA GLN A 75 33.71 31.17 -9.09
C GLN A 75 34.31 32.31 -9.92
N TYR A 76 33.44 33.09 -10.58
CA TYR A 76 33.87 34.20 -11.44
C TYR A 76 34.73 35.28 -10.75
N ALA A 77 34.63 35.45 -9.46
CA ALA A 77 35.34 36.45 -8.66
C ALA A 77 36.69 35.97 -8.13
N SER A 78 37.29 34.93 -8.71
CA SER A 78 38.57 34.33 -8.25
C SER A 78 38.46 33.82 -6.78
N THR A 79 37.35 33.24 -6.42
CA THR A 79 37.12 32.61 -5.13
C THR A 79 36.61 31.18 -5.31
N TYR A 80 36.66 30.39 -4.22
CA TYR A 80 36.11 29.04 -4.21
C TYR A 80 34.74 28.97 -3.56
N ARG A 81 33.92 28.05 -4.05
CA ARG A 81 32.73 27.57 -3.43
C ARG A 81 32.96 26.16 -2.90
N VAL A 82 32.67 25.94 -1.62
CA VAL A 82 32.84 24.63 -0.97
C VAL A 82 31.50 24.20 -0.41
N VAL A 83 31.10 22.97 -0.68
CA VAL A 83 29.80 22.40 -0.27
C VAL A 83 30.04 21.16 0.59
N SER A 84 29.39 21.12 1.74
CA SER A 84 29.32 19.94 2.59
C SER A 84 27.87 19.49 2.73
N VAL A 85 27.63 18.21 2.57
CA VAL A 85 26.30 17.61 2.57
C VAL A 85 26.21 16.57 3.69
N LEU A 86 25.20 16.72 4.55
CA LEU A 86 24.87 15.76 5.59
C LEU A 86 23.58 15.04 5.24
N THR A 87 23.62 13.74 5.10
CA THR A 87 22.43 12.90 5.00
C THR A 87 21.71 12.89 6.34
N VAL A 88 20.41 13.15 6.32
CA VAL A 88 19.56 13.17 7.50
C VAL A 88 18.58 12.01 7.48
N LEU A 89 18.15 11.58 8.67
CA LEU A 89 17.10 10.58 8.79
C LEU A 89 15.73 11.26 8.62
N HIS A 90 14.84 10.68 7.86
CA HIS A 90 13.50 11.20 7.62
C HIS A 90 12.79 11.54 8.93
N GLN A 91 12.75 10.60 9.85
CA GLN A 91 12.07 10.76 11.12
C GLN A 91 12.72 11.84 12.02
N ASP A 92 14.04 11.96 11.99
CA ASP A 92 14.74 12.98 12.78
C ASP A 92 14.41 14.39 12.29
N TRP A 93 14.35 14.60 10.97
CA TRP A 93 13.91 15.87 10.41
C TRP A 93 12.46 16.18 10.75
N LEU A 94 11.55 15.22 10.56
CA LEU A 94 10.12 15.38 10.86
C LEU A 94 9.83 15.58 12.34
N ASN A 95 10.67 15.02 13.22
CA ASN A 95 10.61 15.26 14.68
C ASN A 95 11.18 16.61 15.12
N GLY A 96 11.72 17.39 14.19
CA GLY A 96 12.19 18.73 14.46
C GLY A 96 13.59 18.81 15.07
N LYS A 97 14.44 17.81 14.89
CA LYS A 97 15.85 17.88 15.30
C LYS A 97 16.57 19.04 14.64
N GLU A 98 17.48 19.67 15.38
CA GLU A 98 18.28 20.79 14.92
C GLU A 98 19.60 20.33 14.30
N TYR A 99 19.87 20.84 13.09
CA TYR A 99 21.09 20.56 12.37
C TYR A 99 21.96 21.79 12.30
N LYS A 100 23.19 21.69 12.78
CA LYS A 100 24.16 22.79 12.82
C LYS A 100 25.36 22.49 11.93
N CYS A 101 25.69 23.45 11.07
CA CYS A 101 26.94 23.49 10.32
C CYS A 101 27.85 24.54 10.91
N LYS A 102 29.01 24.10 11.38
CA LYS A 102 30.09 24.96 11.88
C LYS A 102 31.22 24.99 10.88
N VAL A 103 31.51 26.16 10.37
CA VAL A 103 32.53 26.38 9.35
C VAL A 103 33.72 27.11 9.92
N SER A 104 34.91 26.56 9.73
CA SER A 104 36.18 27.17 10.13
C SER A 104 37.06 27.42 8.89
N ASN A 105 37.65 28.60 8.82
CA ASN A 105 38.59 28.99 7.80
C ASN A 105 39.59 29.99 8.41
N LYS A 106 40.81 30.02 7.96
CA LYS A 106 41.86 30.92 8.49
C LYS A 106 41.51 32.40 8.30
N ALA A 107 40.74 32.74 7.27
CA ALA A 107 40.27 34.10 7.04
C ALA A 107 39.16 34.55 7.99
N LEU A 108 38.55 33.62 8.74
CA LEU A 108 37.52 33.93 9.70
C LEU A 108 38.07 34.15 11.11
N PRO A 109 37.72 35.25 11.79
CA PRO A 109 38.14 35.53 13.15
C PRO A 109 37.58 34.53 14.18
N ALA A 110 36.38 33.96 13.86
CA ALA A 110 35.74 32.90 14.62
C ALA A 110 34.95 32.00 13.69
N PRO A 111 34.75 30.73 14.04
CA PRO A 111 33.91 29.84 13.24
C PRO A 111 32.49 30.37 13.07
N ILE A 112 31.92 30.24 11.88
CA ILE A 112 30.53 30.61 11.59
C ILE A 112 29.66 29.38 11.82
N GLU A 113 28.61 29.54 12.63
CA GLU A 113 27.61 28.52 12.90
C GLU A 113 26.27 28.88 12.28
N LYS A 114 25.67 27.97 11.55
CA LYS A 114 24.30 28.07 11.03
C LYS A 114 23.50 26.86 11.49
N THR A 115 22.28 27.10 11.94
CA THR A 115 21.38 26.05 12.43
C THR A 115 20.10 26.06 11.65
N ILE A 116 19.58 24.89 11.32
CA ILE A 116 18.31 24.72 10.61
C ILE A 116 17.52 23.55 11.20
N SER A 117 16.23 23.70 11.23
CA SER A 117 15.28 22.65 11.61
C SER A 117 13.96 22.84 10.89
N LYS A 118 13.11 21.84 10.93
CA LYS A 118 11.74 21.96 10.46
C LYS A 118 11.02 23.08 11.20
N ALA A 119 10.11 23.80 10.53
CA ALA A 119 9.28 24.81 11.15
C ALA A 119 8.52 24.25 12.35
N LYS A 120 8.52 25.02 13.47
CA LYS A 120 7.80 24.65 14.69
C LYS A 120 6.32 24.98 14.55
N GLY A 121 5.46 24.18 15.12
CA GLY A 121 4.01 24.37 15.10
C GLY A 121 3.26 23.07 14.87
N GLN A 122 1.94 23.11 15.03
CA GLN A 122 1.07 21.97 14.81
C GLN A 122 0.91 21.71 13.30
N PRO A 123 1.23 20.52 12.79
CA PRO A 123 0.97 20.19 11.39
C PRO A 123 -0.53 20.26 11.05
N ARG A 124 -0.83 20.79 9.87
CA ARG A 124 -2.20 20.86 9.32
C ARG A 124 -2.23 20.15 7.97
N GLU A 125 -3.24 19.32 7.78
CA GLU A 125 -3.42 18.53 6.57
C GLU A 125 -3.83 19.43 5.38
N PRO A 126 -3.17 19.32 4.21
CA PRO A 126 -3.57 20.04 3.02
C PRO A 126 -4.90 19.53 2.46
N GLN A 127 -5.72 20.46 2.00
CA GLN A 127 -6.92 20.19 1.22
C GLN A 127 -6.59 20.39 -0.26
N VAL A 128 -6.88 19.40 -1.09
CA VAL A 128 -6.52 19.38 -2.50
C VAL A 128 -7.78 19.44 -3.36
N TYR A 129 -7.83 20.44 -4.24
CA TYR A 129 -8.92 20.65 -5.19
C TYR A 129 -8.36 20.73 -6.60
N THR A 130 -8.98 20.03 -7.55
CA THR A 130 -8.66 20.13 -8.96
C THR A 130 -9.66 20.99 -9.69
N LEU A 131 -9.18 21.84 -10.60
CA LEU A 131 -10.01 22.76 -11.37
C LEU A 131 -9.84 22.47 -12.87
N PRO A 132 -10.94 22.30 -13.62
CA PRO A 132 -10.89 22.08 -15.05
C PRO A 132 -10.52 23.37 -15.81
N PRO A 133 -10.19 23.28 -17.10
CA PRO A 133 -9.98 24.45 -17.94
C PRO A 133 -11.22 25.33 -17.99
N CYS A 134 -11.01 26.65 -17.99
CA CYS A 134 -12.09 27.61 -18.22
C CYS A 134 -12.66 27.46 -19.64
N ARG A 135 -13.95 27.74 -19.83
CA ARG A 135 -14.62 27.64 -21.14
C ARG A 135 -13.94 28.47 -22.23
N ASP A 136 -13.50 29.65 -21.89
CA ASP A 136 -12.84 30.54 -22.85
C ASP A 136 -11.48 30.01 -23.32
N GLU A 137 -10.79 29.24 -22.47
CA GLU A 137 -9.53 28.61 -22.82
C GLU A 137 -9.70 27.42 -23.79
N LEU A 138 -10.86 26.77 -23.82
CA LEU A 138 -11.17 25.68 -24.74
C LEU A 138 -11.17 26.12 -26.24
N THR A 139 -11.09 27.37 -26.51
CA THR A 139 -10.87 27.90 -27.87
C THR A 139 -9.41 27.84 -28.32
N LYS A 140 -8.48 27.62 -27.40
CA LYS A 140 -7.03 27.52 -27.65
C LYS A 140 -6.61 26.09 -27.95
N ASN A 141 -5.40 25.92 -28.47
CA ASN A 141 -4.81 24.59 -28.74
C ASN A 141 -4.32 23.86 -27.51
N GLN A 142 -3.98 24.63 -26.47
CA GLN A 142 -3.57 24.13 -25.18
C GLN A 142 -4.51 24.65 -24.08
N VAL A 143 -4.71 23.82 -23.06
CA VAL A 143 -5.57 24.12 -21.91
C VAL A 143 -4.81 23.96 -20.61
N SER A 144 -5.23 24.72 -19.59
CA SER A 144 -4.63 24.67 -18.26
C SER A 144 -5.52 23.93 -17.27
N LEU A 145 -4.94 22.93 -16.63
CA LEU A 145 -5.53 22.22 -15.49
C LEU A 145 -4.91 22.77 -14.21
N TRP A 146 -5.71 22.91 -13.17
CA TRP A 146 -5.29 23.56 -11.93
C TRP A 146 -5.44 22.60 -10.75
N CYS A 147 -4.48 22.65 -9.86
CA CYS A 147 -4.52 21.99 -8.55
C CYS A 147 -4.35 23.07 -7.48
N LEU A 148 -5.39 23.30 -6.69
CA LEU A 148 -5.36 24.16 -5.51
C LEU A 148 -5.06 23.31 -4.29
N VAL A 149 -4.02 23.65 -3.56
CA VAL A 149 -3.65 23.03 -2.30
C VAL A 149 -3.67 24.07 -1.21
N LYS A 150 -4.51 23.92 -0.19
CA LYS A 150 -4.70 24.94 0.85
C LYS A 150 -4.77 24.36 2.25
N GLY A 151 -4.63 25.22 3.24
CA GLY A 151 -4.84 24.89 4.65
C GLY A 151 -3.73 24.04 5.27
N PHE A 152 -2.57 23.98 4.67
CA PHE A 152 -1.48 23.14 5.16
C PHE A 152 -0.46 23.91 6.02
N TYR A 153 0.17 23.21 6.93
CA TYR A 153 1.29 23.68 7.74
C TYR A 153 2.16 22.47 8.15
N PRO A 154 3.48 22.53 8.12
CA PRO A 154 4.33 23.62 7.61
C PRO A 154 4.29 23.80 6.09
N SER A 155 5.03 24.79 5.58
CA SER A 155 5.08 25.13 4.15
C SER A 155 5.78 24.10 3.26
N ASP A 156 6.52 23.15 3.85
CA ASP A 156 7.22 22.08 3.13
C ASP A 156 6.21 21.13 2.48
N ILE A 157 6.17 21.14 1.17
CA ILE A 157 5.20 20.40 0.37
C ILE A 157 5.78 20.07 -1.01
N ALA A 158 5.37 18.98 -1.61
CA ALA A 158 5.67 18.61 -2.99
C ALA A 158 4.39 18.34 -3.77
N VAL A 159 4.30 18.89 -4.99
CA VAL A 159 3.17 18.70 -5.90
C VAL A 159 3.69 18.22 -7.25
N GLU A 160 3.11 17.16 -7.77
CA GLU A 160 3.44 16.57 -9.06
C GLU A 160 2.18 16.23 -9.84
N TRP A 161 2.32 16.12 -11.16
CA TRP A 161 1.26 15.72 -12.05
C TRP A 161 1.61 14.44 -12.80
N GLU A 162 0.62 13.60 -13.00
CA GLU A 162 0.74 12.39 -13.82
C GLU A 162 -0.53 12.16 -14.64
N SER A 163 -0.40 11.39 -15.71
CA SER A 163 -1.51 10.92 -16.51
C SER A 163 -1.27 9.45 -16.86
N ASN A 164 -2.23 8.57 -16.54
CA ASN A 164 -2.12 7.12 -16.78
C ASN A 164 -0.84 6.50 -16.19
N GLY A 165 -0.44 6.94 -15.00
CA GLY A 165 0.78 6.47 -14.33
C GLY A 165 2.09 7.02 -14.90
N GLN A 166 2.04 7.87 -15.91
CA GLN A 166 3.21 8.52 -16.51
C GLN A 166 3.33 9.97 -16.01
N PRO A 167 4.53 10.41 -15.57
CA PRO A 167 4.72 11.76 -15.11
C PRO A 167 4.50 12.77 -16.23
N GLU A 168 3.79 13.85 -15.88
CA GLU A 168 3.63 15.02 -16.73
C GLU A 168 4.70 16.06 -16.37
N ASN A 169 5.33 16.67 -17.38
CA ASN A 169 6.46 17.58 -17.16
C ASN A 169 6.12 19.06 -17.37
N ASN A 170 5.05 19.36 -18.12
CA ASN A 170 4.67 20.72 -18.46
C ASN A 170 3.77 21.36 -17.41
N TYR A 171 4.26 21.47 -16.19
CA TYR A 171 3.56 22.15 -15.11
C TYR A 171 4.46 23.12 -14.35
N LYS A 172 3.85 24.12 -13.73
CA LYS A 172 4.49 25.06 -12.80
C LYS A 172 3.68 25.14 -11.53
N THR A 173 4.38 25.13 -10.41
CA THR A 173 3.79 25.25 -9.08
C THR A 173 4.28 26.53 -8.42
N THR A 174 3.35 27.31 -7.85
CA THR A 174 3.70 28.51 -7.09
C THR A 174 4.43 28.14 -5.78
N PRO A 175 5.26 29.03 -5.22
CA PRO A 175 5.69 28.89 -3.84
C PRO A 175 4.50 28.90 -2.89
N PRO A 176 4.61 28.26 -1.71
CA PRO A 176 3.58 28.39 -0.68
C PRO A 176 3.38 29.84 -0.26
N VAL A 177 2.12 30.24 -0.15
CA VAL A 177 1.71 31.59 0.26
C VAL A 177 1.04 31.51 1.62
N LEU A 178 1.43 32.37 2.55
CA LEU A 178 0.85 32.45 3.88
C LEU A 178 -0.58 33.03 3.79
N ASP A 179 -1.53 32.26 4.26
CA ASP A 179 -2.93 32.67 4.36
C ASP A 179 -3.21 33.43 5.67
N SER A 180 -4.35 34.09 5.75
CA SER A 180 -4.76 34.89 6.90
C SER A 180 -4.95 34.09 8.19
N ASP A 181 -5.23 32.78 8.09
CA ASP A 181 -5.40 31.86 9.25
C ASP A 181 -4.08 31.24 9.74
N GLY A 182 -2.95 31.62 9.18
CA GLY A 182 -1.62 31.09 9.50
C GLY A 182 -1.26 29.79 8.80
N SER A 183 -2.14 29.24 7.98
CA SER A 183 -1.83 28.13 7.07
C SER A 183 -1.25 28.62 5.75
N PHE A 184 -0.84 27.70 4.90
CA PHE A 184 -0.32 27.99 3.57
C PHE A 184 -1.26 27.46 2.48
N PHE A 185 -1.19 28.09 1.32
CA PHE A 185 -1.81 27.60 0.09
C PHE A 185 -0.89 27.76 -1.11
N LEU A 186 -1.14 27.00 -2.16
CA LEU A 186 -0.46 27.14 -3.46
C LEU A 186 -1.34 26.67 -4.60
N TYR A 187 -0.95 27.05 -5.81
CA TYR A 187 -1.53 26.54 -7.06
C TYR A 187 -0.48 25.83 -7.90
N SER A 188 -0.87 24.75 -8.54
CA SER A 188 -0.10 24.08 -9.58
C SER A 188 -0.89 24.09 -10.89
N LYS A 189 -0.25 24.55 -11.96
CA LYS A 189 -0.84 24.64 -13.30
C LYS A 189 -0.18 23.63 -14.24
N LEU A 190 -0.96 22.67 -14.75
CA LEU A 190 -0.57 21.75 -15.80
C LEU A 190 -1.10 22.27 -17.15
N THR A 191 -0.22 22.40 -18.13
CA THR A 191 -0.59 22.74 -19.51
C THR A 191 -0.55 21.47 -20.37
N VAL A 192 -1.68 21.16 -20.99
CA VAL A 192 -1.83 19.99 -21.87
C VAL A 192 -2.46 20.38 -23.21
N ASP A 193 -2.23 19.58 -24.24
CA ASP A 193 -2.90 19.77 -25.51
C ASP A 193 -4.41 19.53 -25.35
N LYS A 194 -5.19 20.40 -25.94
CA LYS A 194 -6.66 20.33 -25.92
C LYS A 194 -7.20 18.95 -26.34
N SER A 195 -6.57 18.33 -27.32
CA SER A 195 -6.94 17.00 -27.79
C SER A 195 -6.86 15.94 -26.71
N ARG A 196 -5.83 15.96 -25.87
CA ARG A 196 -5.67 15.02 -24.75
C ARG A 196 -6.80 15.18 -23.71
N TRP A 197 -7.15 16.43 -23.42
CA TRP A 197 -8.27 16.74 -22.53
C TRP A 197 -9.61 16.26 -23.10
N GLN A 198 -9.86 16.54 -24.37
CA GLN A 198 -11.11 16.16 -25.07
C GLN A 198 -11.26 14.65 -25.28
N GLN A 199 -10.16 13.89 -25.34
CA GLN A 199 -10.18 12.43 -25.39
C GLN A 199 -10.56 11.77 -24.06
N GLY A 200 -10.74 12.55 -23.00
CA GLY A 200 -11.10 12.04 -21.69
C GLY A 200 -9.94 11.45 -20.89
N ASN A 201 -8.70 11.78 -21.23
CA ASN A 201 -7.54 11.34 -20.43
C ASN A 201 -7.67 11.85 -18.99
N VAL A 202 -7.28 11.01 -18.05
CA VAL A 202 -7.28 11.33 -16.63
C VAL A 202 -5.94 11.93 -16.24
N PHE A 203 -5.99 13.11 -15.63
CA PHE A 203 -4.83 13.80 -15.08
C PHE A 203 -4.93 13.84 -13.57
N SER A 204 -3.86 13.50 -12.89
CA SER A 204 -3.83 13.40 -11.43
C SER A 204 -2.84 14.37 -10.84
N CYS A 205 -3.27 15.12 -9.84
CA CYS A 205 -2.43 15.96 -9.00
C CYS A 205 -2.06 15.18 -7.74
N SER A 206 -0.78 14.93 -7.56
CA SER A 206 -0.22 14.22 -6.41
C SER A 206 0.40 15.21 -5.44
N VAL A 207 0.00 15.17 -4.19
CA VAL A 207 0.47 16.05 -3.12
C VAL A 207 1.12 15.24 -2.02
N MET A 208 2.31 15.65 -1.61
CA MET A 208 3.06 15.05 -0.51
C MET A 208 3.24 16.08 0.61
N HIS A 209 2.81 15.73 1.80
CA HIS A 209 2.92 16.56 3.00
C HIS A 209 2.92 15.71 4.27
N GLU A 210 3.64 16.14 5.31
CA GLU A 210 3.79 15.38 6.55
C GLU A 210 2.48 15.09 7.30
N ALA A 211 1.48 15.95 7.17
CA ALA A 211 0.19 15.80 7.83
C ALA A 211 -0.78 14.85 7.11
N LEU A 212 -0.47 14.44 5.88
CA LEU A 212 -1.27 13.46 5.13
C LEU A 212 -1.02 12.03 5.62
N HIS A 213 -2.04 11.21 5.51
CA HIS A 213 -1.90 9.77 5.71
C HIS A 213 -0.93 9.20 4.65
N ASN A 214 0.08 8.43 5.09
CA ASN A 214 1.20 7.99 4.26
C ASN A 214 1.96 9.11 3.54
N HIS A 215 1.84 10.34 4.04
CA HIS A 215 2.46 11.55 3.46
C HIS A 215 2.05 11.87 2.02
N TYR A 216 0.98 11.28 1.54
CA TYR A 216 0.58 11.33 0.14
C TYR A 216 -0.92 11.38 -0.04
N THR A 217 -1.39 12.17 -1.01
CA THR A 217 -2.75 12.14 -1.53
C THR A 217 -2.76 12.46 -3.02
N GLN A 218 -3.78 11.99 -3.71
CA GLN A 218 -3.93 12.20 -5.15
C GLN A 218 -5.37 12.60 -5.46
N LYS A 219 -5.54 13.60 -6.32
CA LYS A 219 -6.84 14.00 -6.89
C LYS A 219 -6.77 13.95 -8.41
N SER A 220 -7.75 13.30 -9.00
CA SER A 220 -7.85 13.12 -10.45
C SER A 220 -8.82 14.10 -11.09
N LEU A 221 -8.55 14.45 -12.34
CA LEU A 221 -9.35 15.37 -13.14
C LEU A 221 -9.42 14.85 -14.57
N SER A 222 -10.63 14.73 -15.10
CA SER A 222 -10.87 14.33 -16.49
C SER A 222 -12.14 15.00 -17.02
N LEU A 223 -12.24 15.12 -18.34
CA LEU A 223 -13.48 15.45 -18.99
C LEU A 223 -14.43 14.25 -18.87
N SER A 224 -15.60 14.42 -18.23
CA SER A 224 -16.57 13.33 -18.06
C SER A 224 -17.02 12.79 -19.43
N PRO A 225 -17.05 11.45 -19.64
CA PRO A 225 -17.59 10.87 -20.85
C PRO A 225 -19.14 11.00 -20.85
N GLY A 226 -19.66 12.09 -21.40
CA GLY A 226 -21.08 12.39 -21.43
C GLY A 226 -21.40 13.50 -22.45
N GLY A 227 -20.94 13.35 -23.69
CA GLY A 227 -21.16 14.34 -24.73
C GLY A 227 -20.97 13.79 -26.13
N GLY A 228 -21.54 12.63 -26.43
CA GLY A 228 -21.76 12.16 -27.80
C GLY A 228 -23.10 12.70 -28.32
N SER A 229 -23.04 13.67 -29.19
CA SER A 229 -24.00 14.12 -30.19
C SER A 229 -25.49 13.79 -29.99
N GLY A 230 -26.29 14.82 -29.82
CA GLY A 230 -27.67 14.79 -30.28
C GLY A 230 -28.71 15.26 -29.27
N GLY A 231 -29.12 16.51 -29.39
CA GLY A 231 -30.46 16.93 -29.02
C GLY A 231 -30.61 17.63 -27.65
N SER A 232 -30.74 18.94 -27.77
CA SER A 232 -31.53 19.89 -26.95
C SER A 232 -31.89 19.48 -25.53
N GLY A 233 -31.38 20.23 -24.55
CA GLY A 233 -31.84 20.20 -23.17
C GLY A 233 -30.77 19.71 -22.20
N GLY A 234 -29.66 20.45 -22.14
CA GLY A 234 -28.56 20.08 -21.25
C GLY A 234 -28.84 20.49 -19.82
N SER A 235 -29.22 19.54 -18.97
CA SER A 235 -28.90 19.63 -17.56
C SER A 235 -27.39 19.47 -17.44
N VAL A 236 -26.71 20.51 -16.98
CA VAL A 236 -25.27 20.44 -16.64
C VAL A 236 -25.14 19.44 -15.51
N PRO A 237 -24.35 18.34 -15.67
CA PRO A 237 -24.12 17.43 -14.57
C PRO A 237 -23.46 18.19 -13.41
N LEU A 238 -24.00 18.06 -12.22
CA LEU A 238 -23.51 18.62 -10.95
C LEU A 238 -22.07 18.21 -10.60
N SER A 239 -21.42 17.35 -11.40
CA SER A 239 -20.06 16.88 -11.22
C SER A 239 -18.96 17.91 -11.61
N LEU A 240 -19.33 19.08 -12.13
CA LEU A 240 -18.38 20.15 -12.50
C LEU A 240 -18.06 21.14 -11.37
N TYR A 241 -18.72 21.00 -10.24
CA TYR A 241 -18.39 21.71 -9.01
C TYR A 241 -17.97 20.65 -7.99
N SER A 242 -16.67 20.49 -7.76
CA SER A 242 -16.18 19.83 -6.54
C SER A 242 -16.50 20.73 -5.34
N GLY A 243 -17.79 20.88 -5.08
CA GLY A 243 -18.31 21.47 -3.88
C GLY A 243 -18.35 20.44 -2.75
N PRO A 244 -18.68 20.85 -1.55
CA PRO A 244 -18.78 19.96 -0.38
C PRO A 244 -19.95 18.96 -0.49
N ILE A 245 -20.63 18.90 -1.63
CA ILE A 245 -21.77 18.00 -1.89
C ILE A 245 -21.44 17.03 -3.04
N TRP A 246 -21.79 15.76 -2.86
CA TRP A 246 -21.69 14.75 -3.90
C TRP A 246 -22.86 13.75 -3.83
N GLU A 247 -23.14 13.09 -4.93
CA GLU A 247 -24.25 12.14 -5.04
C GLU A 247 -23.80 10.73 -4.64
N LEU A 248 -24.41 10.16 -3.59
CA LEU A 248 -24.15 8.79 -3.14
C LEU A 248 -24.88 7.78 -4.05
N LYS A 249 -26.12 8.05 -4.37
CA LYS A 249 -26.97 7.32 -5.30
C LYS A 249 -28.03 8.29 -5.83
N LYS A 250 -28.81 7.87 -6.83
CA LYS A 250 -29.85 8.72 -7.40
C LYS A 250 -30.69 9.39 -6.31
N ASP A 251 -30.77 10.70 -6.36
CA ASP A 251 -31.57 11.57 -5.46
C ASP A 251 -31.11 11.55 -3.99
N VAL A 252 -29.92 11.01 -3.70
CA VAL A 252 -29.31 11.01 -2.35
C VAL A 252 -27.96 11.68 -2.41
N TYR A 253 -27.81 12.77 -1.69
CA TYR A 253 -26.61 13.60 -1.67
C TYR A 253 -25.97 13.62 -0.28
N VAL A 254 -24.65 13.61 -0.24
CA VAL A 254 -23.87 13.75 0.99
C VAL A 254 -23.21 15.12 0.99
N VAL A 255 -23.43 15.86 2.07
CA VAL A 255 -22.78 17.13 2.33
C VAL A 255 -21.64 16.93 3.30
N GLU A 256 -20.44 17.23 2.88
CA GLU A 256 -19.25 17.20 3.74
C GLU A 256 -19.19 18.49 4.56
N LEU A 257 -19.27 18.34 5.88
CA LEU A 257 -19.34 19.44 6.82
C LEU A 257 -18.14 19.43 7.75
N ASP A 258 -17.32 20.48 7.68
CA ASP A 258 -16.26 20.71 8.65
C ASP A 258 -16.84 21.51 9.83
N TRP A 259 -17.06 20.81 10.93
CA TRP A 259 -17.71 21.37 12.10
C TRP A 259 -16.71 21.89 13.12
N TYR A 260 -16.86 23.17 13.44
CA TYR A 260 -16.19 23.84 14.55
C TYR A 260 -17.12 24.90 15.11
N PRO A 261 -16.92 25.36 16.37
CA PRO A 261 -17.72 26.45 16.92
C PRO A 261 -17.70 27.68 15.99
N ASP A 262 -18.87 28.23 15.70
CA ASP A 262 -19.07 29.35 14.76
C ASP A 262 -18.78 29.05 13.27
N ALA A 263 -18.73 27.80 12.89
CA ALA A 263 -18.61 27.40 11.47
C ALA A 263 -19.73 28.03 10.62
N PRO A 264 -19.42 28.62 9.45
CA PRO A 264 -20.42 29.22 8.58
C PRO A 264 -21.34 28.19 7.93
N GLY A 265 -20.99 26.91 7.97
CA GLY A 265 -21.66 25.84 7.24
C GLY A 265 -21.34 25.87 5.76
N GLU A 266 -22.00 24.99 5.01
CA GLU A 266 -21.78 24.83 3.58
C GLU A 266 -23.01 25.27 2.77
N MET A 267 -22.76 25.99 1.69
CA MET A 267 -23.80 26.42 0.77
C MET A 267 -24.08 25.32 -0.26
N VAL A 268 -25.31 24.88 -0.34
CA VAL A 268 -25.75 23.78 -1.21
C VAL A 268 -26.87 24.28 -2.12
N VAL A 269 -26.77 23.97 -3.41
CA VAL A 269 -27.81 24.26 -4.40
C VAL A 269 -28.47 22.95 -4.85
N LEU A 270 -29.73 22.80 -4.57
CA LEU A 270 -30.57 21.67 -5.04
C LEU A 270 -31.31 22.08 -6.29
N THR A 271 -31.43 21.16 -7.24
CA THR A 271 -32.17 21.36 -8.49
C THR A 271 -33.32 20.39 -8.59
N CYS A 272 -34.52 20.87 -8.89
CA CYS A 272 -35.70 20.04 -9.12
C CYS A 272 -35.57 19.32 -10.48
N ASP A 273 -35.65 18.00 -10.47
CA ASP A 273 -35.63 17.17 -11.67
C ASP A 273 -36.97 17.22 -12.39
N THR A 274 -37.18 18.30 -13.16
CA THR A 274 -38.42 18.54 -13.89
C THR A 274 -38.12 19.40 -15.14
N PRO A 275 -38.85 19.21 -16.25
CA PRO A 275 -38.78 20.10 -17.40
C PRO A 275 -39.43 21.47 -17.13
N GLU A 276 -40.19 21.60 -16.05
CA GLU A 276 -40.91 22.82 -15.65
C GLU A 276 -39.95 23.86 -15.08
N GLU A 277 -40.21 25.15 -15.33
CA GLU A 277 -39.36 26.22 -14.86
C GLU A 277 -40.03 27.14 -13.83
N ASP A 278 -41.34 27.26 -13.89
CA ASP A 278 -42.12 28.21 -13.07
C ASP A 278 -43.11 27.50 -12.10
N GLY A 279 -43.38 28.16 -10.98
CA GLY A 279 -44.36 27.73 -10.00
C GLY A 279 -43.93 26.60 -9.08
N ILE A 280 -42.62 26.37 -8.98
CA ILE A 280 -42.03 25.33 -8.14
C ILE A 280 -41.79 25.89 -6.74
N THR A 281 -42.17 25.12 -5.74
CA THR A 281 -41.95 25.39 -4.31
C THR A 281 -41.25 24.22 -3.64
N TRP A 282 -40.46 24.52 -2.60
CA TRP A 282 -39.66 23.54 -1.89
C TRP A 282 -40.07 23.40 -0.43
N THR A 283 -40.10 22.17 0.04
CA THR A 283 -40.34 21.80 1.44
C THR A 283 -39.28 20.83 1.95
N LEU A 284 -39.05 20.80 3.27
CA LEU A 284 -38.15 19.86 3.95
C LEU A 284 -39.01 18.84 4.72
N ASP A 285 -38.70 17.56 4.52
CA ASP A 285 -39.43 16.42 5.09
C ASP A 285 -40.94 16.48 4.79
N GLN A 286 -41.79 16.34 5.79
CA GLN A 286 -43.24 16.43 5.64
C GLN A 286 -43.78 17.80 6.12
N SER A 287 -42.93 18.78 6.29
CA SER A 287 -43.35 20.13 6.70
C SER A 287 -44.17 20.80 5.59
N SER A 288 -45.15 21.57 5.98
CA SER A 288 -45.93 22.44 5.07
C SER A 288 -45.26 23.79 4.83
N GLU A 289 -44.17 24.08 5.48
CA GLU A 289 -43.43 25.32 5.36
C GLU A 289 -42.67 25.37 4.01
N VAL A 290 -42.92 26.42 3.25
CA VAL A 290 -42.25 26.66 1.98
C VAL A 290 -40.90 27.32 2.24
N LEU A 291 -39.82 26.63 1.90
CA LEU A 291 -38.45 27.09 2.10
C LEU A 291 -37.97 28.03 0.98
N GLY A 292 -38.51 27.92 -0.19
CA GLY A 292 -38.14 28.70 -1.35
C GLY A 292 -38.98 28.38 -2.58
N SER A 293 -38.80 29.16 -3.63
CA SER A 293 -39.47 29.02 -4.92
C SER A 293 -38.49 29.04 -6.06
N GLY A 294 -38.83 28.33 -7.14
CA GLY A 294 -37.99 28.21 -8.33
C GLY A 294 -37.40 26.81 -8.54
N LYS A 295 -36.80 26.59 -9.70
CA LYS A 295 -36.22 25.30 -10.08
C LYS A 295 -35.04 24.90 -9.21
N THR A 296 -34.37 25.86 -8.60
CA THR A 296 -33.24 25.67 -7.69
C THR A 296 -33.52 26.20 -6.30
N LEU A 297 -33.06 25.51 -5.29
CA LEU A 297 -33.09 25.94 -3.90
C LEU A 297 -31.65 26.04 -3.39
N THR A 298 -31.27 27.21 -2.87
CA THR A 298 -29.99 27.40 -2.20
C THR A 298 -30.20 27.37 -0.70
N ILE A 299 -29.50 26.46 -0.03
CA ILE A 299 -29.57 26.27 1.42
C ILE A 299 -28.19 26.36 2.06
N GLN A 300 -28.14 26.80 3.29
CA GLN A 300 -26.94 26.78 4.11
C GLN A 300 -27.06 25.62 5.11
N VAL A 301 -26.18 24.66 4.97
CA VAL A 301 -26.16 23.44 5.83
C VAL A 301 -25.13 23.65 6.93
N LYS A 302 -25.57 23.66 8.18
CA LYS A 302 -24.73 23.84 9.38
C LYS A 302 -24.80 22.66 10.33
N GLU A 303 -25.95 22.02 10.41
CA GLU A 303 -26.24 20.96 11.39
C GLU A 303 -27.24 19.96 10.84
N PHE A 304 -27.51 18.91 11.61
CA PHE A 304 -28.46 17.86 11.23
C PHE A 304 -29.91 18.36 11.01
N GLY A 305 -30.27 19.52 11.58
CA GLY A 305 -31.56 20.16 11.31
C GLY A 305 -31.72 20.64 9.87
N ASP A 306 -30.62 20.86 9.17
CA ASP A 306 -30.60 21.25 7.76
C ASP A 306 -30.55 20.06 6.80
N ALA A 307 -30.38 18.85 7.32
CA ALA A 307 -30.41 17.60 6.56
C ALA A 307 -31.83 17.03 6.51
N GLY A 308 -32.11 16.20 5.54
CA GLY A 308 -33.40 15.53 5.37
C GLY A 308 -33.83 15.44 3.92
N GLN A 309 -35.10 15.12 3.72
CA GLN A 309 -35.68 14.98 2.40
C GLN A 309 -36.30 16.30 1.92
N TYR A 310 -35.63 16.93 0.96
CA TYR A 310 -36.12 18.11 0.26
C TYR A 310 -36.99 17.67 -0.90
N THR A 311 -38.16 18.24 -0.97
CA THR A 311 -39.17 17.92 -2.01
C THR A 311 -39.55 19.19 -2.76
N CYS A 312 -39.55 19.14 -4.09
CA CYS A 312 -40.06 20.19 -4.93
C CYS A 312 -41.51 19.85 -5.41
N HIS A 313 -42.38 20.86 -5.36
CA HIS A 313 -43.81 20.73 -5.69
C HIS A 313 -44.22 21.79 -6.73
N LYS A 314 -45.25 21.46 -7.52
CA LYS A 314 -45.95 22.41 -8.35
C LYS A 314 -47.45 22.17 -8.23
N GLY A 315 -48.20 23.19 -7.78
CA GLY A 315 -49.66 23.09 -7.65
C GLY A 315 -50.14 22.01 -6.69
N GLY A 316 -49.30 21.66 -5.67
CA GLY A 316 -49.62 20.59 -4.71
C GLY A 316 -49.17 19.19 -5.16
N GLU A 317 -48.65 19.04 -6.37
CA GLU A 317 -48.11 17.79 -6.89
C GLU A 317 -46.61 17.72 -6.65
N VAL A 318 -46.12 16.55 -6.16
CA VAL A 318 -44.69 16.27 -5.93
C VAL A 318 -44.00 16.04 -7.27
N LEU A 319 -42.94 16.78 -7.55
CA LEU A 319 -42.13 16.64 -8.77
C LEU A 319 -40.92 15.72 -8.56
N SER A 320 -40.09 16.01 -7.55
CA SER A 320 -38.95 15.17 -7.20
C SER A 320 -38.51 15.33 -5.76
N HIS A 321 -37.72 14.40 -5.29
CA HIS A 321 -37.11 14.39 -3.95
C HIS A 321 -35.60 14.45 -4.03
N SER A 322 -34.98 15.08 -3.03
CA SER A 322 -33.52 15.07 -2.82
C SER A 322 -33.25 14.84 -1.33
N LEU A 323 -32.67 13.70 -1.00
CA LEU A 323 -32.27 13.40 0.37
C LEU A 323 -30.87 13.92 0.65
N LEU A 324 -30.72 14.78 1.65
CA LEU A 324 -29.45 15.28 2.13
C LEU A 324 -28.99 14.54 3.37
N LEU A 325 -27.80 13.97 3.30
CA LEU A 325 -27.08 13.33 4.40
C LEU A 325 -25.88 14.17 4.77
N LEU A 326 -25.42 14.09 6.02
CA LEU A 326 -24.24 14.81 6.49
C LEU A 326 -23.10 13.86 6.76
N HIS A 327 -21.94 14.22 6.23
CA HIS A 327 -20.64 13.63 6.59
C HIS A 327 -19.84 14.67 7.36
N LYS A 328 -19.76 14.46 8.68
CA LYS A 328 -19.22 15.43 9.62
C LYS A 328 -17.72 15.20 9.85
N LYS A 329 -16.95 16.28 9.83
CA LYS A 329 -15.54 16.32 10.19
C LYS A 329 -15.35 17.25 11.40
N GLU A 330 -14.68 16.80 12.43
CA GLU A 330 -14.33 17.59 13.61
C GLU A 330 -12.82 17.56 13.80
N ASP A 331 -12.20 18.72 13.97
CA ASP A 331 -10.75 18.87 14.14
C ASP A 331 -9.92 18.11 13.08
N GLY A 332 -10.39 18.13 11.84
CA GLY A 332 -9.72 17.43 10.74
C GLY A 332 -9.96 15.93 10.68
N ILE A 333 -10.77 15.36 11.57
CA ILE A 333 -11.05 13.92 11.66
C ILE A 333 -12.50 13.64 11.27
N TRP A 334 -12.70 12.75 10.30
CA TRP A 334 -14.02 12.28 9.92
C TRP A 334 -14.69 11.49 11.04
N SER A 335 -15.96 11.74 11.26
CA SER A 335 -16.78 11.00 12.24
C SER A 335 -16.79 9.50 11.91
N THR A 336 -16.59 8.68 12.92
CA THR A 336 -16.56 7.21 12.84
C THR A 336 -17.35 6.57 13.98
N ASP A 337 -18.56 7.06 14.21
CA ASP A 337 -19.40 6.66 15.36
C ASP A 337 -20.34 5.49 15.04
N ILE A 338 -20.63 5.22 13.77
CA ILE A 338 -21.58 4.17 13.36
C ILE A 338 -20.97 2.79 13.60
N LEU A 339 -19.73 2.55 13.17
CA LEU A 339 -19.06 1.29 13.39
C LEU A 339 -18.19 1.33 14.64
N LYS A 340 -18.10 0.18 15.29
CA LYS A 340 -17.25 0.00 16.47
C LYS A 340 -15.83 -0.37 16.05
N ASP A 341 -14.85 0.25 16.70
CA ASP A 341 -13.45 -0.13 16.57
C ASP A 341 -13.21 -1.50 17.23
N GLN A 342 -12.62 -2.44 16.47
CA GLN A 342 -12.42 -3.82 16.90
C GLN A 342 -11.03 -4.09 17.53
N LYS A 343 -10.13 -3.13 17.56
CA LYS A 343 -8.77 -3.29 18.11
C LYS A 343 -8.40 -2.21 19.14
N GLU A 344 -7.63 -2.65 20.16
CA GLU A 344 -6.97 -1.79 21.13
C GLU A 344 -5.67 -1.17 20.60
N PRO A 345 -5.06 -0.20 21.23
CA PRO A 345 -5.21 1.25 21.17
C PRO A 345 -4.30 1.97 20.16
N LYS A 346 -3.69 1.33 19.17
CA LYS A 346 -2.76 2.04 18.24
C LYS A 346 -3.24 2.17 16.80
N ASN A 347 -4.07 1.27 16.31
CA ASN A 347 -4.65 1.37 14.96
C ASN A 347 -6.14 1.02 15.01
N LYS A 348 -6.99 2.00 14.76
CA LYS A 348 -8.45 1.79 14.64
C LYS A 348 -8.73 0.84 13.48
N THR A 349 -9.36 -0.29 13.78
CA THR A 349 -9.77 -1.28 12.78
C THR A 349 -11.28 -1.45 12.83
N PHE A 350 -11.98 -0.93 11.85
CA PHE A 350 -13.44 -1.03 11.75
C PHE A 350 -13.88 -2.22 10.90
N LEU A 351 -13.16 -2.50 9.80
CA LEU A 351 -13.45 -3.60 8.88
C LEU A 351 -12.46 -4.73 9.09
N ARG A 352 -12.96 -5.94 9.19
CA ARG A 352 -12.18 -7.18 9.23
C ARG A 352 -12.52 -8.01 8.01
N CYS A 353 -11.55 -8.34 7.19
CA CYS A 353 -11.74 -9.14 5.99
C CYS A 353 -10.93 -10.43 6.06
N GLU A 354 -11.51 -11.51 5.56
CA GLU A 354 -10.88 -12.83 5.49
C GLU A 354 -11.22 -13.51 4.17
N ALA A 355 -10.26 -14.27 3.64
CA ALA A 355 -10.44 -15.15 2.50
C ALA A 355 -10.08 -16.59 2.88
N LYS A 356 -10.86 -17.56 2.43
CA LYS A 356 -10.63 -18.98 2.71
C LYS A 356 -9.61 -19.63 1.76
N ASN A 357 -9.41 -18.99 0.63
CA ASN A 357 -8.56 -19.50 -0.47
C ASN A 357 -8.14 -18.36 -1.41
N TYR A 358 -7.47 -18.72 -2.50
CA TYR A 358 -7.00 -17.77 -3.52
C TYR A 358 -7.98 -17.55 -4.69
N SER A 359 -9.24 -17.89 -4.55
CA SER A 359 -10.24 -17.73 -5.63
C SER A 359 -10.66 -16.29 -5.92
N GLY A 360 -10.19 -15.33 -5.13
CA GLY A 360 -10.63 -13.94 -5.20
C GLY A 360 -11.93 -13.66 -4.44
N ARG A 361 -12.49 -14.66 -3.76
CA ARG A 361 -13.65 -14.49 -2.90
C ARG A 361 -13.19 -14.18 -1.47
N PHE A 362 -13.79 -13.15 -0.88
CA PHE A 362 -13.51 -12.76 0.50
C PHE A 362 -14.77 -12.24 1.18
N THR A 363 -14.76 -12.27 2.51
CA THR A 363 -15.84 -11.77 3.35
C THR A 363 -15.29 -10.71 4.29
N CYS A 364 -16.00 -9.59 4.41
CA CYS A 364 -15.69 -8.55 5.37
C CYS A 364 -16.78 -8.45 6.43
N TRP A 365 -16.39 -8.18 7.68
CA TRP A 365 -17.27 -8.02 8.84
C TRP A 365 -17.01 -6.70 9.53
N TRP A 366 -18.05 -6.15 10.12
CA TRP A 366 -17.97 -5.01 11.02
C TRP A 366 -19.03 -5.09 12.11
N LEU A 367 -18.77 -4.38 13.19
CA LEU A 367 -19.63 -4.33 14.36
C LEU A 367 -20.25 -2.95 14.53
N THR A 368 -21.49 -2.92 14.97
CA THR A 368 -22.21 -1.70 15.35
C THR A 368 -23.10 -1.95 16.57
N THR A 369 -23.36 -0.92 17.33
CA THR A 369 -24.33 -0.95 18.44
C THR A 369 -25.72 -0.45 18.01
N ILE A 370 -25.85 0.02 16.79
CA ILE A 370 -27.09 0.61 16.24
C ILE A 370 -27.94 -0.50 15.62
N SER A 371 -29.22 -0.53 15.99
CA SER A 371 -30.15 -1.59 15.56
C SER A 371 -31.17 -1.15 14.51
N THR A 372 -31.41 0.16 14.35
CA THR A 372 -32.46 0.71 13.49
C THR A 372 -31.97 1.84 12.61
N ASP A 373 -32.67 2.07 11.50
CA ASP A 373 -32.38 3.15 10.53
C ASP A 373 -30.95 3.16 10.01
N LEU A 374 -30.43 1.97 9.76
CA LEU A 374 -29.05 1.76 9.35
C LEU A 374 -29.00 1.06 7.99
N THR A 375 -28.27 1.65 7.07
CA THR A 375 -28.02 1.08 5.74
C THR A 375 -26.53 1.08 5.42
N PHE A 376 -26.12 0.03 4.71
CA PHE A 376 -24.74 -0.12 4.24
C PHE A 376 -24.71 -0.30 2.73
N SER A 377 -23.73 0.30 2.09
CA SER A 377 -23.38 0.07 0.69
C SER A 377 -21.91 -0.25 0.60
N VAL A 378 -21.57 -1.35 -0.04
CA VAL A 378 -20.18 -1.81 -0.15
C VAL A 378 -19.73 -1.76 -1.60
N LYS A 379 -18.57 -1.13 -1.81
CA LYS A 379 -17.87 -1.09 -3.09
C LYS A 379 -16.46 -1.62 -2.89
N SER A 380 -15.96 -2.34 -3.88
CA SER A 380 -14.59 -2.85 -3.85
C SER A 380 -13.98 -2.81 -5.24
N SER A 381 -12.67 -2.60 -5.29
CA SER A 381 -11.89 -2.59 -6.53
C SER A 381 -10.48 -3.10 -6.26
N ARG A 382 -9.81 -3.56 -7.32
CA ARG A 382 -8.38 -3.87 -7.27
C ARG A 382 -7.59 -2.72 -7.88
N GLY A 383 -6.90 -1.96 -7.03
CA GLY A 383 -6.21 -0.74 -7.44
C GLY A 383 -7.16 0.40 -7.82
N SER A 384 -6.61 1.60 -7.95
CA SER A 384 -7.39 2.82 -8.23
C SER A 384 -7.77 3.02 -9.70
N SER A 385 -7.25 2.20 -10.61
CA SER A 385 -7.33 2.44 -12.07
C SER A 385 -8.44 1.69 -12.80
N ASP A 386 -9.05 0.66 -12.18
CA ASP A 386 -10.15 -0.09 -12.80
C ASP A 386 -11.27 -0.39 -11.79
N PRO A 387 -12.39 0.36 -11.81
CA PRO A 387 -13.49 0.16 -10.87
C PRO A 387 -14.31 -1.12 -11.12
N GLN A 388 -13.99 -1.92 -12.13
CA GLN A 388 -14.81 -3.08 -12.54
C GLN A 388 -14.30 -4.43 -12.03
N GLY A 389 -13.25 -4.48 -11.21
CA GLY A 389 -12.59 -5.74 -10.87
C GLY A 389 -13.22 -6.58 -9.76
N VAL A 390 -14.08 -6.03 -8.90
CA VAL A 390 -14.63 -6.73 -7.73
C VAL A 390 -16.11 -6.44 -7.55
N THR A 391 -16.91 -7.48 -7.45
CA THR A 391 -18.36 -7.40 -7.20
C THR A 391 -18.67 -7.81 -5.77
N CYS A 392 -19.38 -6.95 -5.03
CA CYS A 392 -19.85 -7.21 -3.67
C CYS A 392 -21.37 -7.40 -3.63
N GLY A 393 -21.80 -8.34 -2.81
CA GLY A 393 -23.22 -8.52 -2.48
C GLY A 393 -23.75 -7.44 -1.54
N ALA A 394 -24.98 -7.61 -1.10
CA ALA A 394 -25.58 -6.75 -0.07
C ALA A 394 -25.04 -7.11 1.32
N ALA A 395 -24.81 -6.12 2.16
CA ALA A 395 -24.48 -6.33 3.57
C ALA A 395 -25.68 -6.94 4.32
N THR A 396 -25.42 -7.98 5.09
CA THR A 396 -26.44 -8.69 5.87
C THR A 396 -26.03 -8.81 7.34
N LEU A 397 -27.02 -8.82 8.23
CA LEU A 397 -26.80 -9.08 9.64
C LEU A 397 -26.39 -10.55 9.82
N SER A 398 -25.18 -10.81 10.28
CA SER A 398 -24.62 -12.15 10.44
C SER A 398 -24.75 -12.69 11.86
N ALA A 399 -24.65 -11.84 12.88
CA ALA A 399 -24.74 -12.25 14.27
C ALA A 399 -25.16 -11.09 15.19
N GLU A 400 -25.81 -11.45 16.29
CA GLU A 400 -26.08 -10.57 17.42
C GLU A 400 -25.31 -11.08 18.64
N ARG A 401 -24.63 -10.18 19.33
CA ARG A 401 -23.86 -10.51 20.54
C ARG A 401 -24.32 -9.64 21.69
N VAL A 402 -24.45 -10.22 22.87
CA VAL A 402 -24.70 -9.48 24.10
C VAL A 402 -23.43 -9.45 24.90
N ARG A 403 -22.90 -8.25 25.16
CA ARG A 403 -21.70 -8.05 25.96
C ARG A 403 -22.03 -7.10 27.14
N GLY A 404 -22.35 -7.69 28.28
CA GLY A 404 -22.91 -6.93 29.41
C GLY A 404 -24.30 -6.38 29.08
N ASP A 405 -24.52 -5.10 29.31
CA ASP A 405 -25.80 -4.44 29.02
C ASP A 405 -25.94 -3.95 27.55
N ASN A 406 -24.87 -4.10 26.76
CA ASN A 406 -24.83 -3.62 25.39
C ASN A 406 -25.04 -4.77 24.38
N LYS A 407 -25.93 -4.56 23.42
CA LYS A 407 -26.07 -5.41 22.25
C LYS A 407 -25.14 -4.92 21.14
N GLU A 408 -24.45 -5.84 20.52
CA GLU A 408 -23.62 -5.61 19.34
C GLU A 408 -24.17 -6.41 18.16
N TYR A 409 -24.19 -5.78 17.00
CA TYR A 409 -24.67 -6.36 15.75
C TYR A 409 -23.49 -6.51 14.80
N GLU A 410 -23.28 -7.71 14.29
CA GLU A 410 -22.24 -8.01 13.30
C GLU A 410 -22.88 -8.10 11.93
N TYR A 411 -22.41 -7.26 11.01
CA TYR A 411 -22.77 -7.30 9.60
C TYR A 411 -21.64 -7.90 8.78
N SER A 412 -22.00 -8.56 7.70
CA SER A 412 -21.04 -9.14 6.76
C SER A 412 -21.44 -8.89 5.32
N VAL A 413 -20.45 -8.87 4.46
CA VAL A 413 -20.60 -8.81 3.01
C VAL A 413 -19.64 -9.80 2.35
N GLU A 414 -20.12 -10.49 1.33
CA GLU A 414 -19.29 -11.32 0.47
C GLU A 414 -18.96 -10.56 -0.83
N CYS A 415 -17.68 -10.57 -1.17
CA CYS A 415 -17.18 -9.98 -2.41
C CYS A 415 -16.44 -11.03 -3.23
N GLN A 416 -16.52 -10.90 -4.54
CA GLN A 416 -15.86 -11.77 -5.50
C GLN A 416 -15.13 -10.93 -6.53
N GLU A 417 -13.88 -11.25 -6.77
CA GLU A 417 -13.11 -10.67 -7.86
C GLU A 417 -13.61 -11.23 -9.20
N ASP A 418 -13.89 -10.36 -10.16
CA ASP A 418 -14.49 -10.72 -11.45
C ASP A 418 -13.47 -11.32 -12.44
N SER A 419 -12.18 -11.22 -12.11
CA SER A 419 -11.12 -11.87 -12.90
C SER A 419 -11.24 -13.38 -12.82
N ALA A 420 -11.35 -14.03 -13.96
CA ALA A 420 -11.44 -15.48 -14.05
C ALA A 420 -10.12 -16.20 -13.70
N CYS A 421 -9.04 -15.48 -13.51
CA CYS A 421 -7.71 -16.00 -13.20
C CYS A 421 -7.34 -15.71 -11.77
N PRO A 422 -7.31 -16.70 -10.87
CA PRO A 422 -6.79 -16.50 -9.53
C PRO A 422 -5.29 -16.18 -9.61
N ALA A 423 -4.92 -14.95 -9.31
CA ALA A 423 -3.53 -14.55 -9.24
C ALA A 423 -2.96 -14.92 -7.87
N ALA A 424 -2.05 -15.89 -7.83
CA ALA A 424 -1.29 -16.21 -6.61
C ALA A 424 -0.29 -15.10 -6.26
N GLU A 425 0.16 -14.35 -7.24
CA GLU A 425 1.01 -13.16 -7.10
C GLU A 425 0.20 -11.92 -7.43
N GLU A 426 -0.07 -11.12 -6.42
CA GLU A 426 -0.85 -9.90 -6.52
C GLU A 426 0.09 -8.70 -6.54
N SER A 427 -0.10 -7.81 -7.51
CA SER A 427 0.68 -6.57 -7.64
C SER A 427 -0.04 -5.35 -7.06
N LEU A 428 -1.37 -5.37 -7.03
CA LEU A 428 -2.20 -4.28 -6.51
C LEU A 428 -3.09 -4.79 -5.37
N PRO A 429 -3.28 -4.00 -4.31
CA PRO A 429 -4.17 -4.37 -3.22
C PRO A 429 -5.64 -4.28 -3.64
N ILE A 430 -6.48 -5.04 -2.96
CA ILE A 430 -7.94 -4.85 -2.99
C ILE A 430 -8.29 -3.75 -2.00
N GLU A 431 -9.07 -2.79 -2.45
CA GLU A 431 -9.66 -1.76 -1.61
C GLU A 431 -11.15 -2.08 -1.39
N VAL A 432 -11.58 -2.01 -0.16
CA VAL A 432 -13.00 -2.16 0.24
C VAL A 432 -13.45 -0.87 0.87
N MET A 433 -14.57 -0.35 0.39
CA MET A 433 -15.19 0.86 0.87
C MET A 433 -16.61 0.56 1.34
N VAL A 434 -16.90 0.88 2.59
CA VAL A 434 -18.23 0.73 3.18
C VAL A 434 -18.81 2.11 3.46
N ASP A 435 -19.92 2.41 2.80
CA ASP A 435 -20.71 3.58 3.09
C ASP A 435 -21.78 3.20 4.12
N ALA A 436 -21.74 3.83 5.28
CA ALA A 436 -22.69 3.60 6.36
C ALA A 436 -23.58 4.83 6.54
N VAL A 437 -24.90 4.62 6.54
CA VAL A 437 -25.90 5.66 6.76
C VAL A 437 -26.78 5.28 7.94
N HIS A 438 -26.78 6.12 8.96
CA HIS A 438 -27.68 6.03 10.10
C HIS A 438 -28.51 7.31 10.21
N LYS A 439 -29.81 7.20 9.98
CA LYS A 439 -30.70 8.35 9.86
C LYS A 439 -30.18 9.33 8.78
N LEU A 440 -29.71 10.50 9.18
CA LEU A 440 -29.17 11.52 8.29
C LEU A 440 -27.64 11.60 8.31
N LYS A 441 -26.98 10.73 9.06
CA LYS A 441 -25.54 10.69 9.22
C LYS A 441 -24.92 9.70 8.23
N TYR A 442 -23.95 10.18 7.45
CA TYR A 442 -23.14 9.37 6.56
C TYR A 442 -21.73 9.22 7.13
N GLU A 443 -21.20 8.02 7.04
CA GLU A 443 -19.80 7.73 7.34
C GLU A 443 -19.24 6.77 6.30
N ASN A 444 -17.93 6.88 6.07
CA ASN A 444 -17.19 6.05 5.12
C ASN A 444 -16.07 5.33 5.84
N TYR A 445 -15.95 4.03 5.55
CA TYR A 445 -14.90 3.18 6.10
C TYR A 445 -14.19 2.46 4.96
N THR A 446 -12.87 2.47 5.00
CA THR A 446 -12.03 1.85 3.98
C THR A 446 -11.07 0.83 4.59
N SER A 447 -10.76 -0.20 3.83
CA SER A 447 -9.72 -1.16 4.14
C SER A 447 -9.01 -1.55 2.86
N SER A 448 -7.70 -1.69 2.93
CA SER A 448 -6.87 -2.10 1.80
C SER A 448 -6.01 -3.30 2.21
N PHE A 449 -5.99 -4.33 1.38
CA PHE A 449 -5.27 -5.57 1.66
C PHE A 449 -4.97 -6.36 0.39
N PHE A 450 -4.01 -7.25 0.49
CA PHE A 450 -3.82 -8.32 -0.48
C PHE A 450 -4.54 -9.59 0.01
N ILE A 451 -5.07 -10.40 -0.88
CA ILE A 451 -5.70 -11.68 -0.51
C ILE A 451 -4.73 -12.54 0.28
N ARG A 452 -3.46 -12.59 -0.09
CA ARG A 452 -2.40 -13.32 0.64
C ARG A 452 -2.26 -12.92 2.11
N ASP A 453 -2.62 -11.69 2.47
CA ASP A 453 -2.52 -11.19 3.85
C ASP A 453 -3.73 -11.55 4.71
N ILE A 454 -4.87 -11.79 4.08
CA ILE A 454 -6.15 -12.08 4.77
C ILE A 454 -6.57 -13.55 4.70
N ILE A 455 -5.74 -14.40 4.13
CA ILE A 455 -6.02 -15.84 4.06
C ILE A 455 -6.16 -16.42 5.47
N LYS A 456 -7.29 -17.09 5.69
CA LYS A 456 -7.57 -17.95 6.84
C LYS A 456 -8.23 -19.22 6.35
N PRO A 457 -7.47 -20.32 6.17
CA PRO A 457 -8.03 -21.58 5.69
C PRO A 457 -9.11 -22.11 6.62
N ASP A 458 -9.99 -22.94 6.10
CA ASP A 458 -10.85 -23.76 6.95
C ASP A 458 -10.00 -24.82 7.69
N PRO A 459 -10.50 -25.40 8.80
CA PRO A 459 -9.77 -26.43 9.52
C PRO A 459 -9.49 -27.65 8.66
N PRO A 460 -8.37 -28.39 8.90
CA PRO A 460 -8.15 -29.70 8.31
C PRO A 460 -9.31 -30.65 8.63
N LYS A 461 -9.59 -31.56 7.72
CA LYS A 461 -10.67 -32.52 7.84
C LYS A 461 -10.15 -33.96 7.98
N ASN A 462 -11.03 -34.90 8.34
CA ASN A 462 -10.78 -36.33 8.39
C ASN A 462 -9.55 -36.73 9.23
N LEU A 463 -9.46 -36.15 10.45
CA LEU A 463 -8.40 -36.50 11.38
C LEU A 463 -8.54 -37.98 11.79
N GLN A 464 -7.48 -38.74 11.56
CA GLN A 464 -7.40 -40.16 11.91
C GLN A 464 -6.17 -40.42 12.76
N LEU A 465 -6.31 -41.33 13.73
CA LEU A 465 -5.24 -41.79 14.61
C LEU A 465 -4.89 -43.22 14.31
N LYS A 466 -3.61 -43.49 14.09
CA LYS A 466 -3.07 -44.85 13.91
C LYS A 466 -2.01 -45.09 15.00
N PRO A 467 -2.29 -46.00 15.94
CA PRO A 467 -1.30 -46.39 16.95
C PRO A 467 -0.07 -47.04 16.31
N LEU A 468 1.11 -46.61 16.73
CA LEU A 468 2.36 -47.23 16.30
C LEU A 468 2.71 -48.37 17.24
N LYS A 469 3.12 -49.53 16.66
CA LYS A 469 3.46 -50.73 17.43
C LYS A 469 4.56 -50.43 18.44
N ASN A 470 4.33 -50.87 19.70
CA ASN A 470 5.28 -50.77 20.81
C ASN A 470 5.70 -49.38 21.28
N SER A 471 4.91 -48.35 21.05
CA SER A 471 5.21 -47.02 21.55
C SER A 471 3.96 -46.29 22.04
N ARG A 472 4.14 -45.29 22.89
CA ARG A 472 3.07 -44.33 23.22
C ARG A 472 2.82 -43.33 22.09
N GLN A 473 3.46 -43.53 20.95
CA GLN A 473 3.35 -42.66 19.78
C GLN A 473 2.17 -43.06 18.91
N VAL A 474 1.53 -42.06 18.37
CA VAL A 474 0.40 -42.17 17.45
C VAL A 474 0.71 -41.34 16.21
N GLU A 475 0.51 -41.94 15.06
CA GLU A 475 0.49 -41.19 13.81
C GLU A 475 -0.89 -40.58 13.63
N VAL A 476 -0.96 -39.26 13.60
CA VAL A 476 -2.15 -38.50 13.23
C VAL A 476 -2.06 -38.10 11.77
N SER A 477 -3.11 -38.36 11.02
CA SER A 477 -3.24 -37.95 9.61
C SER A 477 -4.51 -37.14 9.41
N TRP A 478 -4.48 -36.25 8.43
CA TRP A 478 -5.59 -35.39 8.08
C TRP A 478 -5.57 -35.06 6.58
N GLU A 479 -6.61 -34.42 6.13
CA GLU A 479 -6.74 -33.95 4.74
C GLU A 479 -6.86 -32.44 4.69
N TYR A 480 -6.50 -31.87 3.55
CA TYR A 480 -6.75 -30.47 3.24
C TYR A 480 -8.24 -30.15 3.32
N PRO A 481 -8.63 -28.94 3.76
CA PRO A 481 -10.03 -28.52 3.67
C PRO A 481 -10.51 -28.50 2.22
N ASP A 482 -11.78 -28.89 1.99
CA ASP A 482 -12.37 -28.92 0.65
C ASP A 482 -12.45 -27.56 -0.02
N THR A 483 -12.49 -26.51 0.79
CA THR A 483 -12.57 -25.11 0.36
C THR A 483 -11.23 -24.52 -0.07
N TRP A 484 -10.11 -25.23 0.19
CA TRP A 484 -8.79 -24.72 -0.15
C TRP A 484 -8.54 -24.78 -1.66
N SER A 485 -7.70 -23.86 -2.15
CA SER A 485 -7.35 -23.79 -3.57
C SER A 485 -6.60 -25.04 -4.03
N THR A 486 -6.92 -25.51 -5.22
CA THR A 486 -6.29 -26.65 -5.86
C THR A 486 -5.50 -26.21 -7.11
N PRO A 487 -4.44 -26.92 -7.50
CA PRO A 487 -3.86 -28.12 -6.87
C PRO A 487 -3.07 -27.80 -5.58
N HIS A 488 -3.08 -28.72 -4.63
CA HIS A 488 -2.42 -28.54 -3.32
C HIS A 488 -0.89 -28.51 -3.42
N SER A 489 -0.33 -29.01 -4.48
CA SER A 489 1.10 -28.92 -4.77
C SER A 489 1.55 -27.49 -5.10
N TYR A 490 0.65 -26.69 -5.65
CA TYR A 490 0.89 -25.26 -5.92
C TYR A 490 0.45 -24.38 -4.74
N PHE A 491 -0.72 -24.67 -4.17
CA PHE A 491 -1.26 -23.99 -3.01
C PHE A 491 -1.06 -24.86 -1.76
N SER A 492 0.13 -24.82 -1.18
CA SER A 492 0.48 -25.67 -0.04
C SER A 492 0.13 -25.01 1.30
N LEU A 493 -0.26 -25.83 2.27
CA LEU A 493 -0.50 -25.44 3.65
C LEU A 493 0.61 -25.93 4.56
N THR A 494 0.84 -25.21 5.65
CA THR A 494 1.60 -25.63 6.81
C THR A 494 0.65 -25.95 7.94
N PHE A 495 0.92 -27.03 8.67
CA PHE A 495 0.07 -27.49 9.75
C PHE A 495 0.78 -27.39 11.10
N CYS A 496 0.01 -27.06 12.12
CA CYS A 496 0.44 -27.10 13.51
C CYS A 496 -0.37 -28.18 14.23
N VAL A 497 0.32 -29.16 14.75
CA VAL A 497 -0.26 -30.25 15.56
C VAL A 497 0.04 -29.99 17.02
N GLN A 498 -0.97 -30.00 17.86
CA GLN A 498 -0.87 -29.75 19.29
C GLN A 498 -1.51 -30.88 20.08
N VAL A 499 -0.80 -31.39 21.08
CA VAL A 499 -1.34 -32.30 22.05
C VAL A 499 -1.66 -31.53 23.33
N GLN A 500 -2.90 -31.59 23.79
CA GLN A 500 -3.37 -30.85 24.96
C GLN A 500 -3.97 -31.82 25.98
N GLY A 501 -3.39 -31.88 27.21
CA GLY A 501 -3.96 -32.55 28.36
C GLY A 501 -5.09 -31.76 29.02
N LYS A 502 -5.83 -32.37 29.96
CA LYS A 502 -6.93 -31.69 30.67
C LYS A 502 -6.48 -30.57 31.61
N SER A 503 -5.23 -30.54 32.01
CA SER A 503 -4.68 -29.48 32.88
C SER A 503 -4.22 -28.26 32.08
N LYS A 504 -4.71 -27.08 32.43
CA LYS A 504 -4.29 -25.80 31.82
C LYS A 504 -2.81 -25.43 32.08
N ARG A 505 -2.15 -26.12 33.01
CA ARG A 505 -0.75 -25.89 33.38
C ARG A 505 0.26 -26.81 32.65
N GLU A 506 -0.19 -27.79 31.89
CA GLU A 506 0.72 -28.64 31.12
C GLU A 506 1.28 -27.89 29.90
N LYS A 507 2.59 -28.10 29.67
CA LYS A 507 3.28 -27.59 28.52
C LYS A 507 2.64 -28.16 27.24
N LYS A 508 2.20 -27.30 26.34
CA LYS A 508 1.61 -27.72 25.06
C LYS A 508 2.73 -28.08 24.10
N ASP A 509 2.82 -29.33 23.76
CA ASP A 509 3.76 -29.81 22.75
C ASP A 509 3.19 -29.48 21.37
N ARG A 510 3.93 -28.71 20.56
CA ARG A 510 3.55 -28.28 19.22
C ARG A 510 4.55 -28.79 18.19
N VAL A 511 4.03 -29.34 17.11
CA VAL A 511 4.82 -29.80 15.96
C VAL A 511 4.32 -29.10 14.72
N PHE A 512 5.24 -28.53 13.95
CA PHE A 512 4.93 -27.90 12.67
C PHE A 512 5.38 -28.81 11.52
N THR A 513 4.53 -28.99 10.53
CA THR A 513 4.82 -29.84 9.38
C THR A 513 4.10 -29.34 8.12
N ASP A 514 4.71 -29.57 6.98
CA ASP A 514 4.09 -29.34 5.65
C ASP A 514 3.42 -30.62 5.10
N LYS A 515 3.57 -31.74 5.82
CA LYS A 515 2.95 -33.01 5.48
C LYS A 515 1.55 -33.11 6.10
N THR A 516 0.72 -33.98 5.56
CA THR A 516 -0.63 -34.28 6.07
C THR A 516 -0.66 -35.38 7.16
N SER A 517 0.48 -35.65 7.76
CA SER A 517 0.62 -36.55 8.91
C SER A 517 1.75 -36.12 9.81
N ALA A 518 1.64 -36.49 11.08
CA ALA A 518 2.68 -36.25 12.08
C ALA A 518 2.63 -37.35 13.14
N THR A 519 3.77 -37.65 13.75
CA THR A 519 3.88 -38.56 14.88
C THR A 519 3.93 -37.78 16.18
N VAL A 520 3.02 -38.04 17.10
CA VAL A 520 2.91 -37.35 18.39
C VAL A 520 2.75 -38.37 19.53
N ILE A 521 3.09 -37.94 20.75
CA ILE A 521 2.89 -38.76 21.96
C ILE A 521 1.48 -38.50 22.49
N CYS A 522 0.65 -39.51 22.47
CA CYS A 522 -0.71 -39.46 22.97
C CYS A 522 -0.77 -39.86 24.45
N ARG A 523 -1.23 -38.96 25.28
CA ARG A 523 -1.43 -39.18 26.72
C ARG A 523 -2.87 -39.54 27.02
N LYS A 524 -3.08 -40.29 28.09
CA LYS A 524 -4.42 -40.68 28.54
C LYS A 524 -5.25 -39.39 28.83
N ASN A 525 -6.44 -39.31 28.27
CA ASN A 525 -7.34 -38.15 28.36
C ASN A 525 -6.83 -36.85 27.71
N ALA A 526 -5.86 -36.93 26.81
CA ALA A 526 -5.46 -35.79 25.97
C ALA A 526 -6.27 -35.73 24.67
N SER A 527 -6.24 -34.59 24.01
CA SER A 527 -6.74 -34.41 22.65
C SER A 527 -5.63 -33.94 21.72
N ILE A 528 -5.70 -34.37 20.47
CA ILE A 528 -4.82 -33.88 19.40
C ILE A 528 -5.62 -32.91 18.58
N SER A 529 -5.04 -31.74 18.38
CA SER A 529 -5.62 -30.66 17.56
C SER A 529 -4.69 -30.30 16.42
N VAL A 530 -5.25 -30.07 15.25
CA VAL A 530 -4.51 -29.66 14.04
C VAL A 530 -5.15 -28.44 13.47
N ARG A 531 -4.33 -27.47 13.08
CA ARG A 531 -4.75 -26.28 12.36
C ARG A 531 -3.84 -26.03 11.16
N ALA A 532 -4.32 -25.26 10.20
CA ALA A 532 -3.65 -24.97 8.95
C ALA A 532 -3.39 -23.49 8.76
N GLN A 533 -2.30 -23.17 8.07
CA GLN A 533 -1.93 -21.83 7.65
C GLN A 533 -1.35 -21.90 6.23
N ASP A 534 -1.46 -20.82 5.46
CA ASP A 534 -0.72 -20.73 4.21
C ASP A 534 0.78 -20.97 4.45
N ARG A 535 1.40 -21.75 3.59
CA ARG A 535 2.82 -22.13 3.75
C ARG A 535 3.77 -20.95 3.63
N TYR A 536 3.45 -19.96 2.78
CA TYR A 536 4.38 -18.94 2.35
C TYR A 536 4.20 -17.59 3.03
N TYR A 537 2.98 -17.28 3.45
CA TYR A 537 2.63 -15.97 4.02
C TYR A 537 2.16 -16.13 5.47
N SER A 538 2.57 -15.20 6.32
CA SER A 538 2.20 -15.17 7.75
C SER A 538 0.75 -14.69 7.93
N SER A 539 -0.18 -15.35 7.25
CA SER A 539 -1.62 -15.13 7.39
C SER A 539 -2.17 -15.84 8.63
N SER A 540 -3.47 -15.70 8.85
CA SER A 540 -4.11 -16.29 10.03
C SER A 540 -4.15 -17.81 9.98
N TRP A 541 -3.93 -18.43 11.13
CA TRP A 541 -4.20 -19.86 11.31
C TRP A 541 -5.69 -20.15 11.23
N SER A 542 -6.04 -21.32 10.67
CA SER A 542 -7.40 -21.86 10.75
C SER A 542 -7.82 -22.10 12.19
N GLU A 543 -9.11 -22.34 12.40
CA GLU A 543 -9.59 -22.94 13.64
C GLU A 543 -9.02 -24.35 13.82
N TRP A 544 -9.03 -24.83 15.06
CA TRP A 544 -8.53 -26.17 15.39
C TRP A 544 -9.54 -27.24 15.00
N ALA A 545 -9.08 -28.30 14.32
CA ALA A 545 -9.77 -29.57 14.23
C ALA A 545 -9.18 -30.52 15.29
N SER A 546 -10.01 -31.14 16.07
CA SER A 546 -9.57 -31.90 17.23
C SER A 546 -10.14 -33.35 17.25
N VAL A 547 -9.34 -34.28 17.77
CA VAL A 547 -9.72 -35.66 17.98
C VAL A 547 -9.18 -36.13 19.33
N PRO A 548 -9.97 -36.87 20.15
CA PRO A 548 -9.51 -37.38 21.43
C PRO A 548 -8.48 -38.48 21.26
N CYS A 549 -7.46 -38.55 22.13
CA CYS A 549 -6.46 -39.61 22.17
C CYS A 549 -6.99 -40.97 22.60
N SER A 550 -8.15 -41.06 23.25
CA SER A 550 -8.78 -42.28 23.73
C SER A 550 -9.80 -42.81 22.72
N GLY A 551 -9.32 -43.50 21.71
CA GLY A 551 -10.14 -44.25 20.76
C GLY A 551 -9.63 -45.68 20.60
N GLY A 552 -9.59 -46.44 21.66
CA GLY A 552 -9.13 -47.81 21.57
C GLY A 552 -9.73 -48.67 22.65
N GLY A 553 -11.02 -48.89 22.65
CA GLY A 553 -11.70 -49.79 23.57
C GLY A 553 -13.13 -50.01 23.14
N GLY A 554 -13.35 -50.68 22.06
CA GLY A 554 -14.64 -51.13 21.61
C GLY A 554 -14.50 -52.49 20.98
N SER A 555 -14.84 -53.49 21.77
CA SER A 555 -14.93 -54.89 21.42
C SER A 555 -15.93 -55.19 20.29
N GLY A 556 -15.55 -56.10 19.42
CA GLY A 556 -16.39 -57.21 18.97
C GLY A 556 -17.36 -56.92 17.83
N GLY A 557 -17.10 -57.58 16.73
CA GLY A 557 -18.06 -57.82 15.67
C GLY A 557 -17.38 -58.31 14.41
N GLY A 558 -17.27 -59.61 14.27
CA GLY A 558 -16.65 -60.27 13.13
C GLY A 558 -17.38 -60.02 11.82
N GLY A 559 -16.60 -59.93 10.75
CA GLY A 559 -17.06 -59.91 9.38
C GLY A 559 -15.88 -60.15 8.46
N SER A 560 -15.70 -61.39 8.07
CA SER A 560 -14.73 -61.80 7.07
C SER A 560 -15.03 -61.22 5.72
N GLY A 561 -14.02 -60.64 5.10
CA GLY A 561 -14.06 -60.23 3.70
C GLY A 561 -12.64 -59.94 3.22
N GLY A 562 -12.04 -60.88 2.57
CA GLY A 562 -10.69 -60.78 2.00
C GLY A 562 -10.60 -59.73 0.90
N GLY A 563 -9.55 -58.96 0.94
CA GLY A 563 -9.16 -58.04 -0.12
C GLY A 563 -7.75 -57.58 0.12
N GLY A 564 -6.83 -58.10 -0.66
CA GLY A 564 -5.40 -57.90 -0.55
C GLY A 564 -4.95 -56.48 -0.41
N SER A 565 -4.37 -56.17 0.72
CA SER A 565 -3.61 -54.97 0.96
C SER A 565 -2.28 -55.09 0.22
N ARG A 566 -2.21 -54.44 -0.94
CA ARG A 566 -0.94 -54.12 -1.51
C ARG A 566 -0.30 -53.03 -0.64
N ASN A 567 0.73 -53.47 0.10
CA ASN A 567 1.70 -52.54 0.69
C ASN A 567 2.30 -51.73 -0.41
N LEU A 568 1.85 -50.45 -0.54
CA LEU A 568 2.62 -49.43 -1.21
C LEU A 568 3.83 -49.17 -0.32
N PRO A 569 5.05 -49.33 -0.83
CA PRO A 569 6.24 -48.94 -0.10
C PRO A 569 6.13 -47.42 0.12
N VAL A 570 6.36 -47.02 1.38
CA VAL A 570 6.66 -45.61 1.69
C VAL A 570 7.92 -45.31 0.89
N ALA A 571 7.75 -44.62 -0.23
CA ALA A 571 8.87 -44.07 -0.99
C ALA A 571 9.56 -43.07 -0.07
N THR A 572 10.70 -43.46 0.47
CA THR A 572 11.71 -42.48 0.88
C THR A 572 11.95 -41.58 -0.32
N PRO A 573 11.89 -40.24 -0.15
CA PRO A 573 12.16 -39.36 -1.26
C PRO A 573 13.56 -39.71 -1.79
N ASP A 574 13.60 -40.10 -3.04
CA ASP A 574 14.85 -40.32 -3.76
C ASP A 574 15.56 -38.94 -3.85
N PRO A 575 16.76 -38.79 -3.25
CA PRO A 575 17.41 -37.47 -3.16
C PRO A 575 17.87 -36.92 -4.52
N GLY A 576 17.53 -37.57 -5.63
CA GLY A 576 17.94 -37.16 -6.98
C GLY A 576 16.83 -36.69 -7.92
N MET A 577 15.54 -36.73 -7.51
CA MET A 577 14.45 -36.69 -8.49
C MET A 577 13.96 -35.32 -8.96
N PHE A 578 14.20 -34.23 -8.24
CA PHE A 578 13.84 -32.88 -8.70
C PHE A 578 14.72 -31.76 -8.09
N PRO A 579 15.92 -31.51 -8.66
CA PRO A 579 16.85 -30.55 -8.11
C PRO A 579 16.29 -29.10 -8.08
N CYS A 580 15.38 -28.78 -8.99
CA CYS A 580 14.79 -27.42 -9.07
C CYS A 580 13.94 -27.06 -7.86
N LEU A 581 13.21 -28.01 -7.28
CA LEU A 581 12.46 -27.79 -6.05
C LEU A 581 13.40 -27.51 -4.88
N HIS A 582 14.49 -28.27 -4.77
CA HIS A 582 15.48 -28.04 -3.73
C HIS A 582 16.12 -26.66 -3.85
N HIS A 583 16.48 -26.24 -5.06
CA HIS A 583 17.04 -24.92 -5.33
C HIS A 583 16.05 -23.80 -5.04
N SER A 584 14.77 -23.95 -5.39
CA SER A 584 13.73 -22.95 -5.09
C SER A 584 13.47 -22.81 -3.59
N GLN A 585 13.47 -23.90 -2.85
CA GLN A 585 13.35 -23.89 -1.39
C GLN A 585 14.55 -23.19 -0.73
N ASN A 586 15.74 -23.45 -1.21
CA ASN A 586 16.95 -22.77 -0.76
C ASN A 586 16.93 -21.27 -1.07
N LEU A 587 16.45 -20.91 -2.25
CA LEU A 587 16.26 -19.50 -2.64
C LEU A 587 15.29 -18.77 -1.71
N LEU A 588 14.13 -19.34 -1.48
CA LEU A 588 13.12 -18.76 -0.60
C LEU A 588 13.63 -18.60 0.84
N ARG A 589 14.36 -19.59 1.34
CA ARG A 589 15.01 -19.55 2.66
C ARG A 589 16.07 -18.46 2.72
N ALA A 590 16.94 -18.37 1.70
CA ALA A 590 18.01 -17.38 1.64
C ALA A 590 17.46 -15.94 1.60
N VAL A 591 16.43 -15.69 0.79
CA VAL A 591 15.76 -14.39 0.72
C VAL A 591 15.08 -14.03 2.04
N SER A 592 14.39 -14.98 2.66
CA SER A 592 13.72 -14.78 3.96
C SER A 592 14.72 -14.46 5.07
N ASN A 593 15.85 -15.18 5.10
CA ASN A 593 16.95 -14.92 6.04
C ASN A 593 17.57 -13.54 5.82
N MET A 594 17.76 -13.15 4.57
CA MET A 594 18.31 -11.83 4.24
C MET A 594 17.36 -10.69 4.63
N LEU A 595 16.05 -10.86 4.45
CA LEU A 595 15.04 -9.92 4.93
C LEU A 595 15.05 -9.78 6.45
N GLN A 596 15.14 -10.91 7.16
CA GLN A 596 15.23 -10.90 8.62
C GLN A 596 16.51 -10.17 9.09
N LYS A 597 17.64 -10.42 8.44
CA LYS A 597 18.90 -9.74 8.71
C LYS A 597 18.79 -8.24 8.44
N ALA A 598 18.15 -7.84 7.34
CA ALA A 598 17.91 -6.44 7.03
C ALA A 598 17.06 -5.74 8.09
N ARG A 599 16.00 -6.39 8.56
CA ARG A 599 15.15 -5.87 9.65
C ARG A 599 15.89 -5.67 10.97
N GLN A 600 16.85 -6.54 11.27
CA GLN A 600 17.63 -6.47 12.51
C GLN A 600 18.75 -5.44 12.45
N THR A 601 19.33 -5.22 11.27
CA THR A 601 20.56 -4.42 11.10
C THR A 601 20.28 -2.97 10.72
N LEU A 602 19.14 -2.69 10.08
CA LEU A 602 18.73 -1.35 9.69
C LEU A 602 17.91 -0.72 10.82
N GLU A 603 18.59 -0.26 11.87
CA GLU A 603 17.98 0.29 13.07
C GLU A 603 17.07 1.50 12.81
N PHE A 604 17.32 2.24 11.75
CA PHE A 604 16.63 3.49 11.41
C PHE A 604 15.48 3.31 10.41
N TYR A 605 15.36 2.14 9.84
CA TYR A 605 14.34 1.83 8.86
C TYR A 605 13.86 0.39 9.05
N PRO A 606 12.70 0.21 9.70
CA PRO A 606 12.13 -1.13 9.83
C PRO A 606 11.79 -1.63 8.44
N CYS A 607 12.59 -2.53 7.90
CA CYS A 607 12.37 -3.20 6.62
C CYS A 607 11.12 -4.12 6.72
N THR A 608 9.95 -3.51 6.98
CA THR A 608 8.67 -4.21 7.17
C THR A 608 7.79 -4.03 5.94
N SER A 609 6.97 -5.02 5.65
CA SER A 609 6.06 -5.01 4.49
C SER A 609 4.92 -3.99 4.59
N GLU A 610 4.70 -3.41 5.77
CA GLU A 610 3.60 -2.47 6.00
C GLU A 610 3.92 -1.03 5.55
N GLU A 611 5.20 -0.71 5.41
CA GLU A 611 5.67 0.66 5.13
C GLU A 611 6.36 0.83 3.77
N ILE A 612 6.48 -0.26 2.98
CA ILE A 612 7.26 -0.28 1.74
C ILE A 612 6.36 -0.55 0.54
N ASP A 613 6.35 0.36 -0.41
CA ASP A 613 5.84 0.10 -1.74
C ASP A 613 6.75 -0.92 -2.43
N HIS A 614 6.18 -2.07 -2.80
CA HIS A 614 6.89 -3.10 -3.53
C HIS A 614 7.16 -2.63 -4.95
N GLU A 615 8.44 -2.52 -5.31
CA GLU A 615 8.85 -2.24 -6.68
C GLU A 615 9.26 -3.55 -7.36
N ASP A 616 8.40 -4.06 -8.23
CA ASP A 616 8.74 -5.20 -9.09
C ASP A 616 9.51 -4.72 -10.32
N ILE A 617 10.82 -4.97 -10.33
CA ILE A 617 11.70 -4.59 -11.44
C ILE A 617 11.46 -5.38 -12.73
N THR A 618 10.68 -6.46 -12.65
CA THR A 618 10.33 -7.34 -13.77
C THR A 618 8.97 -7.02 -14.39
N LYS A 619 8.22 -6.10 -13.78
CA LYS A 619 6.91 -5.69 -14.26
C LYS A 619 6.93 -5.28 -15.72
N ASP A 620 6.02 -5.80 -16.51
CA ASP A 620 5.87 -5.57 -17.95
C ASP A 620 7.08 -6.01 -18.80
N LYS A 621 8.07 -6.70 -18.21
CA LYS A 621 9.25 -7.21 -18.90
C LYS A 621 9.26 -8.72 -19.06
N THR A 622 8.61 -9.42 -18.15
CA THR A 622 8.49 -10.88 -18.15
C THR A 622 7.03 -11.29 -18.00
N SER A 623 6.71 -12.52 -18.36
CA SER A 623 5.35 -13.06 -18.28
C SER A 623 5.14 -14.00 -17.09
N THR A 624 5.96 -13.89 -16.03
CA THR A 624 5.94 -14.83 -14.90
C THR A 624 4.58 -14.84 -14.20
N VAL A 625 3.99 -13.69 -13.97
CA VAL A 625 2.70 -13.58 -13.27
C VAL A 625 1.57 -14.25 -14.04
N GLU A 626 1.55 -14.10 -15.39
CA GLU A 626 0.50 -14.64 -16.26
C GLU A 626 0.75 -16.10 -16.65
N ALA A 627 2.00 -16.48 -16.83
CA ALA A 627 2.36 -17.81 -17.37
C ALA A 627 2.57 -18.88 -16.29
N CYS A 628 2.89 -18.48 -15.05
CA CYS A 628 3.26 -19.39 -13.98
C CYS A 628 2.05 -19.84 -13.15
N LEU A 629 1.01 -20.30 -13.80
CA LEU A 629 -0.19 -20.86 -13.18
C LEU A 629 -0.29 -22.37 -13.44
N PRO A 630 -0.88 -23.13 -12.51
CA PRO A 630 -1.15 -24.56 -12.74
C PRO A 630 -2.08 -24.77 -13.93
N LEU A 631 -1.86 -25.87 -14.68
CA LEU A 631 -2.67 -26.20 -15.85
C LEU A 631 -4.16 -26.35 -15.55
N GLU A 632 -4.50 -26.80 -14.34
CA GLU A 632 -5.87 -26.96 -13.87
C GLU A 632 -6.64 -25.64 -13.81
N LEU A 633 -5.94 -24.53 -13.59
CA LEU A 633 -6.52 -23.18 -13.55
C LEU A 633 -6.58 -22.51 -14.93
N THR A 634 -5.79 -22.98 -15.90
CA THR A 634 -5.71 -22.39 -17.25
C THR A 634 -6.75 -22.94 -18.24
N LYS A 635 -7.66 -23.80 -17.80
CA LYS A 635 -8.72 -24.35 -18.64
C LYS A 635 -9.79 -23.36 -19.11
N ASN A 636 -9.86 -22.19 -18.48
CA ASN A 636 -10.71 -21.10 -18.91
C ASN A 636 -9.94 -20.22 -19.92
N GLU A 637 -10.45 -20.08 -21.13
CA GLU A 637 -9.85 -19.32 -22.23
C GLU A 637 -9.53 -17.85 -21.90
N SER A 638 -10.14 -17.31 -20.85
CA SER A 638 -9.92 -15.94 -20.36
C SER A 638 -8.57 -15.71 -19.67
N CYS A 639 -7.84 -16.79 -19.33
CA CYS A 639 -6.52 -16.71 -18.71
C CYS A 639 -5.35 -16.77 -19.71
N LEU A 640 -5.65 -16.90 -21.00
CA LEU A 640 -4.65 -17.07 -22.06
C LEU A 640 -4.44 -15.75 -22.82
N ASN A 641 -3.41 -14.98 -22.46
CA ASN A 641 -2.86 -13.99 -23.37
C ASN A 641 -1.90 -14.68 -24.33
N SER A 642 -2.36 -14.90 -25.56
CA SER A 642 -1.59 -15.51 -26.63
C SER A 642 -0.49 -14.58 -27.12
N ARG A 643 0.76 -14.84 -26.73
CA ARG A 643 1.94 -14.41 -27.50
C ARG A 643 2.73 -15.66 -27.88
N GLU A 644 2.74 -15.94 -29.15
CA GLU A 644 3.56 -17.00 -29.73
C GLU A 644 5.03 -16.58 -29.67
N THR A 645 5.82 -17.31 -28.88
CA THR A 645 7.28 -17.31 -29.01
C THR A 645 7.78 -18.74 -28.84
N SER A 646 8.53 -19.22 -29.82
CA SER A 646 9.15 -20.54 -29.80
C SER A 646 10.43 -20.51 -29.00
N PHE A 647 10.46 -21.23 -27.86
CA PHE A 647 11.70 -21.47 -27.10
C PHE A 647 11.97 -22.98 -27.01
N ILE A 648 13.21 -23.37 -27.29
CA ILE A 648 13.71 -24.72 -27.08
C ILE A 648 14.45 -24.72 -25.74
N THR A 649 13.96 -25.51 -24.79
CA THR A 649 14.57 -25.63 -23.45
C THR A 649 15.12 -27.04 -23.24
N ASN A 650 16.37 -27.14 -22.83
CA ASN A 650 17.06 -28.41 -22.51
C ASN A 650 17.33 -28.57 -20.99
N GLY A 651 16.57 -27.89 -20.12
CA GLY A 651 16.87 -27.86 -18.70
C GLY A 651 16.36 -29.06 -17.92
N SER A 652 17.01 -29.37 -16.80
CA SER A 652 16.65 -30.45 -15.87
C SER A 652 15.31 -30.22 -15.16
N CYS A 653 14.78 -28.99 -15.15
CA CYS A 653 13.49 -28.65 -14.60
C CYS A 653 12.30 -29.10 -15.49
N LEU A 654 12.54 -29.52 -16.72
CA LEU A 654 11.52 -29.90 -17.69
C LEU A 654 11.28 -31.41 -17.79
N ALA A 655 11.89 -32.22 -16.95
CA ALA A 655 11.75 -33.70 -16.96
C ALA A 655 10.37 -34.22 -16.54
N SER A 656 9.43 -33.34 -16.23
CA SER A 656 8.08 -33.64 -15.77
C SER A 656 7.13 -33.86 -16.96
N ARG A 657 6.19 -34.82 -16.82
CA ARG A 657 5.15 -35.12 -17.81
C ARG A 657 4.09 -34.00 -18.00
N LYS A 658 4.13 -32.93 -17.20
CA LYS A 658 3.20 -31.80 -17.25
C LYS A 658 3.73 -30.63 -18.09
N THR A 659 4.64 -30.87 -19.02
CA THR A 659 5.16 -29.83 -19.89
C THR A 659 4.11 -29.38 -20.89
N SER A 660 3.62 -28.17 -20.70
CA SER A 660 2.84 -27.41 -21.69
C SER A 660 3.69 -26.24 -22.20
N PHE A 661 3.26 -25.65 -23.30
CA PHE A 661 3.87 -24.41 -23.82
C PHE A 661 3.90 -23.30 -22.75
N MET A 662 2.82 -23.11 -21.99
CA MET A 662 2.74 -22.12 -20.92
C MET A 662 3.76 -22.38 -19.79
N MET A 663 4.03 -23.65 -19.49
CA MET A 663 4.99 -24.00 -18.45
C MET A 663 6.44 -23.73 -18.92
N ALA A 664 6.74 -23.94 -20.20
CA ALA A 664 8.02 -23.57 -20.77
C ALA A 664 8.22 -22.04 -20.77
N LEU A 665 7.18 -21.28 -21.08
CA LEU A 665 7.19 -19.82 -20.99
C LEU A 665 7.37 -19.36 -19.52
N CYS A 666 6.71 -20.00 -18.58
CA CYS A 666 6.87 -19.74 -17.15
C CYS A 666 8.34 -19.92 -16.72
N LEU A 667 8.95 -21.06 -17.02
CA LEU A 667 10.35 -21.33 -16.64
C LEU A 667 11.33 -20.38 -17.32
N SER A 668 11.08 -20.00 -18.57
CA SER A 668 11.86 -18.98 -19.28
C SER A 668 11.75 -17.61 -18.62
N SER A 669 10.53 -17.21 -18.25
CA SER A 669 10.27 -15.95 -17.55
C SER A 669 10.91 -15.93 -16.16
N ILE A 670 10.87 -17.03 -15.42
CA ILE A 670 11.57 -17.18 -14.13
C ILE A 670 13.08 -16.98 -14.30
N TYR A 671 13.66 -17.55 -15.34
CA TYR A 671 15.09 -17.36 -15.62
C TYR A 671 15.44 -15.88 -15.84
N GLU A 672 14.67 -15.19 -16.67
CA GLU A 672 14.86 -13.76 -16.92
C GLU A 672 14.66 -12.92 -15.65
N ASP A 673 13.68 -13.25 -14.82
CA ASP A 673 13.47 -12.62 -13.51
C ASP A 673 14.71 -12.77 -12.61
N LEU A 674 15.19 -14.00 -12.46
CA LEU A 674 16.38 -14.30 -11.66
C LEU A 674 17.61 -13.55 -12.16
N LYS A 675 17.77 -13.46 -13.47
CA LYS A 675 18.85 -12.72 -14.12
C LYS A 675 18.78 -11.23 -13.79
N MET A 676 17.61 -10.63 -13.88
CA MET A 676 17.39 -9.21 -13.57
C MET A 676 17.64 -8.90 -12.10
N TYR A 677 17.12 -9.70 -11.20
CA TYR A 677 17.35 -9.54 -9.76
C TYR A 677 18.82 -9.78 -9.39
N GLN A 678 19.47 -10.76 -10.00
CA GLN A 678 20.89 -11.02 -9.76
C GLN A 678 21.77 -9.82 -10.13
N VAL A 679 21.51 -9.20 -11.27
CA VAL A 679 22.24 -7.99 -11.73
C VAL A 679 22.06 -6.85 -10.72
N GLU A 680 20.83 -6.59 -10.30
CA GLU A 680 20.55 -5.53 -9.34
C GLU A 680 21.18 -5.81 -7.96
N PHE A 681 21.09 -7.05 -7.47
CA PHE A 681 21.70 -7.43 -6.19
C PHE A 681 23.23 -7.39 -6.24
N LYS A 682 23.87 -7.82 -7.32
CA LYS A 682 25.33 -7.71 -7.49
C LYS A 682 25.76 -6.24 -7.52
N THR A 683 25.03 -5.39 -8.22
CA THR A 683 25.30 -3.95 -8.27
C THR A 683 25.17 -3.30 -6.90
N MET A 684 24.12 -3.63 -6.16
CA MET A 684 23.95 -3.11 -4.80
C MET A 684 24.98 -3.65 -3.82
N ASN A 685 25.35 -4.92 -3.93
CA ASN A 685 26.37 -5.52 -3.07
C ASN A 685 27.74 -4.85 -3.28
N ALA A 686 28.10 -4.58 -4.52
CA ALA A 686 29.34 -3.83 -4.82
C ALA A 686 29.33 -2.44 -4.17
N LYS A 687 28.21 -1.73 -4.19
CA LYS A 687 28.04 -0.44 -3.51
C LYS A 687 28.11 -0.57 -1.99
N LEU A 688 27.44 -1.57 -1.40
CA LEU A 688 27.40 -1.80 0.05
C LEU A 688 28.76 -2.22 0.62
N LEU A 689 29.59 -2.93 -0.14
CA LEU A 689 30.95 -3.31 0.27
C LEU A 689 31.90 -2.10 0.40
N MET A 690 31.58 -0.99 -0.25
CA MET A 690 32.29 0.28 -0.12
C MET A 690 31.88 1.08 1.12
N ASP A 691 30.81 0.70 1.82
CA ASP A 691 30.35 1.37 3.04
C ASP A 691 31.38 1.17 4.17
N PRO A 692 31.99 2.24 4.69
CA PRO A 692 32.96 2.12 5.79
C PRO A 692 32.35 1.54 7.07
N LYS A 693 31.04 1.69 7.27
CA LYS A 693 30.33 1.12 8.42
C LYS A 693 30.01 -0.37 8.28
N ARG A 694 30.01 -0.91 7.08
CA ARG A 694 29.71 -2.31 6.75
C ARG A 694 28.55 -2.92 7.54
N GLN A 695 27.49 -2.15 7.78
CA GLN A 695 26.36 -2.57 8.60
C GLN A 695 25.58 -3.72 7.98
N ILE A 696 25.42 -3.69 6.66
CA ILE A 696 24.72 -4.73 5.92
C ILE A 696 25.41 -4.96 4.57
N PHE A 697 25.51 -6.20 4.17
CA PHE A 697 25.93 -6.63 2.85
C PHE A 697 25.12 -7.86 2.46
N LEU A 698 24.96 -8.07 1.17
CA LEU A 698 24.25 -9.25 0.67
C LEU A 698 25.00 -10.52 1.04
N ASP A 699 24.27 -11.49 1.53
CA ASP A 699 24.81 -12.82 1.78
C ASP A 699 25.26 -13.45 0.46
N GLN A 700 26.52 -13.87 0.40
CA GLN A 700 27.07 -14.61 -0.73
C GLN A 700 26.25 -15.88 -1.03
N ASN A 701 25.66 -16.48 -0.01
CA ASN A 701 24.79 -17.63 -0.15
C ASN A 701 23.55 -17.34 -1.00
N MET A 702 22.92 -16.17 -0.85
CA MET A 702 21.76 -15.80 -1.66
C MET A 702 22.11 -15.68 -3.15
N LEU A 703 23.21 -15.03 -3.48
CA LEU A 703 23.69 -14.93 -4.86
C LEU A 703 24.07 -16.27 -5.45
N ALA A 704 24.72 -17.13 -4.67
CA ALA A 704 25.08 -18.50 -5.08
C ALA A 704 23.83 -19.35 -5.37
N VAL A 705 22.81 -19.27 -4.54
CA VAL A 705 21.56 -20.01 -4.73
C VAL A 705 20.79 -19.52 -5.97
N ILE A 706 20.82 -18.22 -6.26
CA ILE A 706 20.28 -17.68 -7.52
C ILE A 706 21.00 -18.30 -8.73
N ASP A 707 22.33 -18.33 -8.69
CA ASP A 707 23.14 -18.96 -9.76
C ASP A 707 22.84 -20.45 -9.93
N GLU A 708 22.72 -21.21 -8.84
CA GLU A 708 22.42 -22.64 -8.86
C GLU A 708 21.05 -22.91 -9.51
N LEU A 709 20.03 -22.12 -9.19
CA LEU A 709 18.71 -22.25 -9.79
C LEU A 709 18.73 -21.83 -11.27
N MET A 710 19.45 -20.78 -11.64
CA MET A 710 19.61 -20.38 -13.04
C MET A 710 20.31 -21.46 -13.87
N GLN A 711 21.33 -22.11 -13.33
CA GLN A 711 22.02 -23.22 -13.99
C GLN A 711 21.12 -24.44 -14.13
N ALA A 712 20.28 -24.75 -13.14
CA ALA A 712 19.32 -25.83 -13.20
C ALA A 712 18.23 -25.61 -14.26
N LEU A 713 17.88 -24.35 -14.53
CA LEU A 713 16.96 -23.96 -15.61
C LEU A 713 17.60 -24.05 -16.99
N ASN A 714 18.92 -24.00 -17.07
CA ASN A 714 19.78 -24.22 -18.24
C ASN A 714 19.32 -23.52 -19.54
N PHE A 715 19.08 -22.23 -19.47
CA PHE A 715 18.99 -21.40 -20.68
C PHE A 715 20.40 -20.90 -21.02
N ASN A 716 20.78 -20.90 -22.30
CA ASN A 716 22.09 -20.44 -22.75
C ASN A 716 22.45 -19.10 -22.11
N SER A 717 23.33 -19.12 -21.14
CA SER A 717 23.73 -17.93 -20.39
C SER A 717 24.73 -17.12 -21.21
N GLU A 718 24.26 -16.06 -21.84
CA GLU A 718 25.15 -14.96 -22.17
C GLU A 718 25.59 -14.30 -20.85
N THR A 719 26.89 -14.15 -20.67
CA THR A 719 27.45 -13.39 -19.56
C THR A 719 26.90 -11.97 -19.60
N VAL A 720 26.07 -11.64 -18.62
CA VAL A 720 25.48 -10.31 -18.51
C VAL A 720 26.58 -9.32 -18.15
N PRO A 721 26.78 -8.25 -18.93
CA PRO A 721 27.72 -7.21 -18.57
C PRO A 721 27.26 -6.52 -17.28
N GLN A 722 28.15 -6.41 -16.34
CA GLN A 722 27.95 -5.68 -15.10
C GLN A 722 27.72 -4.21 -15.45
N LYS A 723 26.55 -3.68 -15.09
CA LYS A 723 26.24 -2.27 -15.28
C LYS A 723 27.11 -1.45 -14.33
N SER A 724 28.19 -0.88 -14.82
CA SER A 724 29.02 0.06 -14.07
C SER A 724 28.23 1.37 -13.89
N SER A 725 27.77 1.64 -12.70
CA SER A 725 27.22 2.94 -12.36
C SER A 725 28.39 3.87 -12.00
N LEU A 726 28.54 4.93 -12.77
CA LEU A 726 29.53 6.00 -12.58
C LEU A 726 29.15 6.98 -11.43
N GLU A 727 28.07 6.74 -10.74
CA GLU A 727 27.63 7.59 -9.62
C GLU A 727 28.26 7.14 -8.31
N GLU A 728 28.70 8.11 -7.49
CA GLU A 728 29.12 7.85 -6.12
C GLU A 728 28.04 7.11 -5.33
N PRO A 729 28.39 6.06 -4.56
CA PRO A 729 27.41 5.25 -3.86
C PRO A 729 26.79 6.03 -2.68
N ASP A 730 25.51 6.34 -2.81
CA ASP A 730 24.69 6.74 -1.68
C ASP A 730 24.26 5.49 -0.89
N PHE A 731 24.95 5.23 0.21
CA PHE A 731 24.75 4.02 1.01
C PHE A 731 23.35 3.96 1.66
N TYR A 732 22.79 5.09 2.04
CA TYR A 732 21.45 5.14 2.65
C TYR A 732 20.37 4.75 1.62
N LYS A 733 20.39 5.37 0.46
CA LYS A 733 19.51 5.04 -0.66
C LYS A 733 19.65 3.58 -1.10
N THR A 734 20.87 3.08 -1.12
CA THR A 734 21.16 1.69 -1.49
C THR A 734 20.56 0.70 -0.48
N LYS A 735 20.62 1.00 0.82
CA LYS A 735 20.03 0.17 1.88
C LYS A 735 18.50 0.13 1.79
N ILE A 736 17.86 1.27 1.53
CA ILE A 736 16.40 1.33 1.32
C ILE A 736 16.01 0.55 0.07
N LYS A 737 16.70 0.77 -1.04
CA LYS A 737 16.46 0.02 -2.28
C LYS A 737 16.63 -1.49 -2.07
N LEU A 738 17.60 -1.90 -1.27
CA LEU A 738 17.79 -3.30 -0.91
C LEU A 738 16.53 -3.87 -0.21
N CYS A 739 15.97 -3.17 0.76
CA CYS A 739 14.74 -3.59 1.41
C CYS A 739 13.57 -3.74 0.44
N ILE A 740 13.35 -2.76 -0.41
CA ILE A 740 12.27 -2.76 -1.41
C ILE A 740 12.43 -3.97 -2.35
N LEU A 741 13.62 -4.18 -2.87
CA LEU A 741 13.89 -5.29 -3.78
C LEU A 741 13.85 -6.66 -3.11
N LEU A 742 14.29 -6.78 -1.87
CA LEU A 742 14.19 -8.04 -1.13
C LEU A 742 12.73 -8.44 -0.89
N HIS A 743 11.85 -7.49 -0.58
CA HIS A 743 10.42 -7.76 -0.44
C HIS A 743 9.79 -8.21 -1.76
N ALA A 744 10.03 -7.48 -2.85
CA ALA A 744 9.53 -7.85 -4.16
C ALA A 744 10.10 -9.21 -4.62
N PHE A 745 11.37 -9.45 -4.39
CA PHE A 745 12.01 -10.71 -4.75
C PHE A 745 11.49 -11.90 -3.91
N ARG A 746 11.17 -11.69 -2.63
CA ARG A 746 10.56 -12.74 -1.83
C ARG A 746 9.21 -13.17 -2.39
N ILE A 747 8.38 -12.25 -2.83
CA ILE A 747 7.09 -12.56 -3.47
C ILE A 747 7.32 -13.38 -4.73
N ARG A 748 8.28 -13.02 -5.56
CA ARG A 748 8.65 -13.78 -6.75
C ARG A 748 9.25 -15.15 -6.41
N ALA A 749 10.06 -15.26 -5.37
CA ALA A 749 10.61 -16.52 -4.89
C ALA A 749 9.52 -17.48 -4.41
N VAL A 750 8.45 -16.98 -3.81
CA VAL A 750 7.25 -17.77 -3.46
C VAL A 750 6.60 -18.33 -4.72
N THR A 751 6.39 -17.50 -5.74
CA THR A 751 5.83 -17.96 -7.02
C THR A 751 6.70 -19.04 -7.67
N ILE A 752 8.02 -18.87 -7.65
CA ILE A 752 8.97 -19.86 -8.15
C ILE A 752 8.84 -21.18 -7.38
N ASP A 753 8.81 -21.13 -6.06
CA ASP A 753 8.69 -22.35 -5.24
C ASP A 753 7.33 -23.06 -5.44
N ARG A 754 6.24 -22.32 -5.60
CA ARG A 754 4.92 -22.86 -5.96
C ARG A 754 4.98 -23.65 -7.27
N VAL A 755 5.61 -23.07 -8.29
CA VAL A 755 5.79 -23.73 -9.61
C VAL A 755 6.63 -24.99 -9.49
N MET A 756 7.75 -24.92 -8.78
CA MET A 756 8.64 -26.08 -8.62
C MET A 756 7.98 -27.20 -7.80
N SER A 757 7.22 -26.85 -6.77
CA SER A 757 6.42 -27.82 -5.99
C SER A 757 5.34 -28.48 -6.85
N TYR A 758 4.68 -27.69 -7.71
CA TYR A 758 3.68 -28.19 -8.65
C TYR A 758 4.28 -29.16 -9.67
N LEU A 759 5.42 -28.83 -10.23
CA LEU A 759 6.13 -29.70 -11.19
C LEU A 759 6.66 -30.97 -10.53
N ASN A 760 7.10 -30.91 -9.27
CA ASN A 760 7.59 -32.07 -8.53
C ASN A 760 6.47 -33.09 -8.20
N ALA A 761 5.25 -32.62 -8.00
CA ALA A 761 4.10 -33.46 -7.64
C ALA A 761 3.51 -34.22 -8.85
N SER A 762 4.05 -34.03 -10.04
CA SER A 762 3.66 -34.74 -11.26
C SER A 762 4.52 -36.00 -11.43
#